data_c3f84d2eb39c28734847fb35891a2399
#
_entry.id   c3f84d2eb39c28734847fb35891a2399
#
_cell.length_a   1.000
_cell.length_b   1.000
_cell.length_c   1.000
_cell.angle_alpha   90.00
_cell.angle_beta   90.00
_cell.angle_gamma   90.00
#
_symmetry.space_group_name_H-M   'P 1'
#
loop_
_entity.id
_entity.type
_entity.pdbx_description
1 polymer ?
#
loop_
_entity_poly.entity_id
_entity_poly.type
_entity_poly.pdbx_seq_one_letter_code
_entity_poly.pdbx_strand_id
1 'polypeptide(L)'
;MNKKLIIIGFGLIAVLLLWSGVSIYPDWLWFENLGFSPVFWTMLLSKFGFGFLVWLLLILIICLNLYAAKRLNPGDGPGVAFKAADGYVSQLGVSGRALNSLLIAFILILSFVVASKGSFQWDILLRYLYQQPSGSTDPIFNRDIGFYLFSLPFYILVRDGLLVLFIFAGLVTMGWYLKNGALQIEGEFSQAEGVPTSLPKITITPKAKKHLIFLGGIIVLLLAWGYHLKMYGLLYSTQGPAFGAGYTDVHIKVLAYKVLIIASTAFALVLFVNAFRLRMKLIWLSGGIWIGAVLVFAILLPILIQKFVVKPNELAKESPYIAYNIDYTRKAYNLNRTKKVDFEVSDKLSAEDIKKHDVTIQNIRIWDERPLLQTYRQIQTIRLYYDFNNVDVDRYLINNQYRQVMLATRELVVNQLPPRANTWVNRHLIYTHGYGLAASPVNEVTSEGLPRLFIKDVPPSFEPDLKIERPEIYYGEKTDQYVLVKTKTEEFDYPRGDKNVYTIYQGSGGVPIKSFLRRLLFAVEFLDPQILFTTYLSPESKIMYNRRIARRAGLIAPFLDYDGDPYVVVSRGKIYWIQDAYTTSDMYPYSRRSYGHFRNKGLNYIRNSVKVTIDAYNGDVAFYIIDEKDPIVKTYSSIFPDLFKPFNEMPADLKKHIRYPRDLFEIQVDTYTKYHMEDVQVFYNQEDLWQIPDELYGDSRQEMEPYYIIMKLPEEEKEEFLLMLPFTPSRKDNMIGWLAARSDLPNYGSLLVYKLPKEKLVYGPMQIEARVDQQTDISRELSLWGQRGSRVIRGNLLAIPIGDTFIYVEPVYLEAKQEESELSSTGSPQRGAVPVSSQQDESRGAAIPELKRVIVAFGNRLVMEENLDKALSSVLDVQIFPKQLAFPSIPQIQDISNLGVLALEHYNKAKDYLRQGNWAEYGRELENLEKILKEISSSGKSGTSVKY
;
A
#
# COMPACT_ATOMS: atom_id res chain seq x y z
N MET A 1 11.71 -1.49 -52.03
CA MET A 1 11.89 -0.71 -50.83
C MET A 1 13.19 0.08 -50.94
N ASN A 2 13.18 1.37 -50.69
CA ASN A 2 14.34 2.24 -50.89
C ASN A 2 15.42 1.82 -49.85
N LYS A 3 16.63 1.41 -50.32
CA LYS A 3 17.74 0.98 -49.43
C LYS A 3 17.97 2.00 -48.29
N LYS A 4 17.75 3.30 -48.56
CA LYS A 4 17.84 4.37 -47.56
C LYS A 4 16.81 4.23 -46.41
N LEU A 5 15.56 3.86 -46.69
CA LEU A 5 14.52 3.62 -45.67
C LEU A 5 14.80 2.41 -44.80
N ILE A 6 15.42 1.36 -45.37
CA ILE A 6 15.86 0.18 -44.62
C ILE A 6 16.97 0.56 -43.65
N ILE A 7 17.97 1.30 -44.12
CA ILE A 7 19.09 1.77 -43.32
C ILE A 7 18.63 2.68 -42.17
N ILE A 8 17.69 3.61 -42.47
CA ILE A 8 17.08 4.48 -41.44
C ILE A 8 16.31 3.66 -40.42
N GLY A 9 15.53 2.65 -40.86
CA GLY A 9 14.80 1.76 -39.98
C GLY A 9 15.72 0.93 -39.07
N PHE A 10 16.80 0.36 -39.63
CA PHE A 10 17.82 -0.32 -38.86
C PHE A 10 18.56 0.61 -37.89
N GLY A 11 18.85 1.84 -38.33
CA GLY A 11 19.48 2.86 -37.49
C GLY A 11 18.58 3.23 -36.30
N LEU A 12 17.29 3.45 -36.52
CA LEU A 12 16.30 3.72 -35.47
C LEU A 12 16.17 2.57 -34.48
N ILE A 13 16.10 1.32 -34.98
CA ILE A 13 16.05 0.12 -34.14
C ILE A 13 17.34 0.00 -33.32
N ALA A 14 18.51 0.23 -33.92
CA ALA A 14 19.79 0.20 -33.20
C ALA A 14 19.86 1.26 -32.09
N VAL A 15 19.37 2.47 -32.35
CA VAL A 15 19.29 3.55 -31.36
C VAL A 15 18.34 3.19 -30.23
N LEU A 16 17.16 2.60 -30.54
CA LEU A 16 16.21 2.14 -29.52
C LEU A 16 16.78 1.00 -28.67
N LEU A 17 17.52 0.07 -29.29
CA LEU A 17 18.16 -1.04 -28.58
C LEU A 17 19.31 -0.53 -27.69
N LEU A 18 20.10 0.43 -28.17
CA LEU A 18 21.14 1.10 -27.37
C LEU A 18 20.52 1.87 -26.21
N TRP A 19 19.46 2.63 -26.46
CA TRP A 19 18.73 3.36 -25.41
C TRP A 19 18.16 2.41 -24.35
N SER A 20 17.49 1.33 -24.76
CA SER A 20 16.99 0.29 -23.83
C SER A 20 18.12 -0.37 -23.05
N GLY A 21 19.28 -0.61 -23.68
CA GLY A 21 20.46 -1.19 -23.03
C GLY A 21 21.05 -0.27 -21.97
N VAL A 22 20.97 1.04 -22.18
CA VAL A 22 21.46 2.06 -21.21
C VAL A 22 20.65 2.02 -19.90
N SER A 23 19.34 1.86 -19.95
CA SER A 23 18.51 1.75 -18.73
C SER A 23 18.57 0.35 -18.09
N ILE A 24 18.62 -0.71 -18.90
CA ILE A 24 18.65 -2.10 -18.39
C ILE A 24 19.94 -2.42 -17.63
N TYR A 25 21.07 -1.85 -18.04
CA TYR A 25 22.35 -2.18 -17.43
C TYR A 25 22.55 -1.62 -16.00
N PRO A 26 22.17 -0.36 -15.68
CA PRO A 26 22.14 0.12 -14.30
C PRO A 26 21.21 -0.69 -13.41
N ASP A 27 20.03 -1.05 -13.90
CA ASP A 27 19.09 -1.89 -13.15
C ASP A 27 19.69 -3.26 -12.84
N TRP A 28 20.31 -3.90 -13.83
CA TRP A 28 20.98 -5.18 -13.60
C TRP A 28 22.11 -5.08 -12.57
N LEU A 29 22.95 -4.04 -12.64
CA LEU A 29 24.01 -3.82 -11.65
C LEU A 29 23.45 -3.64 -10.23
N TRP A 30 22.30 -2.99 -10.12
CA TRP A 30 21.65 -2.83 -8.85
C TRP A 30 21.16 -4.16 -8.28
N PHE A 31 20.48 -4.97 -9.11
CA PHE A 31 20.06 -6.31 -8.71
C PHE A 31 21.25 -7.23 -8.38
N GLU A 32 22.35 -7.14 -9.13
CA GLU A 32 23.58 -7.88 -8.87
C GLU A 32 24.19 -7.52 -7.53
N ASN A 33 24.24 -6.21 -7.22
CA ASN A 33 24.78 -5.73 -5.95
C ASN A 33 23.96 -6.20 -4.74
N LEU A 34 22.66 -6.43 -4.91
CA LEU A 34 21.77 -6.95 -3.87
C LEU A 34 21.71 -8.48 -3.81
N GLY A 35 22.36 -9.18 -4.75
CA GLY A 35 22.28 -10.64 -4.84
C GLY A 35 21.05 -11.19 -5.56
N PHE A 36 20.23 -10.33 -6.17
CA PHE A 36 18.98 -10.71 -6.86
C PHE A 36 19.11 -10.77 -8.39
N SER A 37 20.33 -10.99 -8.92
CA SER A 37 20.56 -11.12 -10.37
C SER A 37 19.66 -12.18 -11.04
N PRO A 38 19.43 -13.39 -10.45
CA PRO A 38 18.50 -14.37 -11.02
C PRO A 38 17.06 -13.85 -11.14
N VAL A 39 16.57 -13.10 -10.15
CA VAL A 39 15.23 -12.51 -10.16
C VAL A 39 15.11 -11.54 -11.32
N PHE A 40 16.09 -10.66 -11.50
CA PHE A 40 16.13 -9.70 -12.59
C PHE A 40 16.05 -10.39 -13.97
N TRP A 41 16.90 -11.42 -14.20
CA TRP A 41 16.90 -12.11 -15.48
C TRP A 41 15.62 -12.90 -15.72
N THR A 42 15.04 -13.53 -14.71
CA THR A 42 13.74 -14.22 -14.81
C THR A 42 12.64 -13.26 -15.21
N MET A 43 12.55 -12.08 -14.57
CA MET A 43 11.55 -11.06 -14.93
C MET A 43 11.78 -10.52 -16.34
N LEU A 44 13.04 -10.17 -16.68
CA LEU A 44 13.38 -9.56 -17.95
C LEU A 44 13.14 -10.54 -19.12
N LEU A 45 13.67 -11.76 -19.01
CA LEU A 45 13.55 -12.77 -20.05
C LEU A 45 12.09 -13.23 -20.23
N SER A 46 11.34 -13.35 -19.14
CA SER A 46 9.91 -13.71 -19.22
C SER A 46 9.09 -12.61 -19.88
N LYS A 47 9.33 -11.36 -19.52
CA LYS A 47 8.65 -10.19 -20.09
C LYS A 47 8.92 -10.05 -21.58
N PHE A 48 10.18 -10.02 -21.98
CA PHE A 48 10.55 -9.87 -23.37
C PHE A 48 10.33 -11.16 -24.19
N GLY A 49 10.61 -12.32 -23.61
CA GLY A 49 10.38 -13.63 -24.23
C GLY A 49 8.91 -13.88 -24.56
N PHE A 50 8.02 -13.58 -23.60
CA PHE A 50 6.58 -13.72 -23.82
C PHE A 50 6.06 -12.70 -24.85
N GLY A 51 6.50 -11.43 -24.75
CA GLY A 51 6.18 -10.42 -25.77
C GLY A 51 6.65 -10.82 -27.16
N PHE A 52 7.87 -11.33 -27.29
CA PHE A 52 8.43 -11.81 -28.54
C PHE A 52 7.65 -13.02 -29.11
N LEU A 53 7.29 -13.97 -28.25
CA LEU A 53 6.47 -15.13 -28.64
C LEU A 53 5.11 -14.68 -29.19
N VAL A 54 4.42 -13.77 -28.51
CA VAL A 54 3.14 -13.19 -28.97
C VAL A 54 3.33 -12.49 -30.29
N TRP A 55 4.39 -11.69 -30.45
CA TRP A 55 4.70 -10.99 -31.70
C TRP A 55 4.98 -11.95 -32.85
N LEU A 56 5.78 -13.00 -32.60
CA LEU A 56 6.10 -14.01 -33.60
C LEU A 56 4.86 -14.77 -34.08
N LEU A 57 4.00 -15.20 -33.13
CA LEU A 57 2.74 -15.88 -33.46
C LEU A 57 1.82 -14.98 -34.27
N LEU A 58 1.71 -13.71 -33.90
CA LEU A 58 0.88 -12.74 -34.60
C LEU A 58 1.35 -12.53 -36.05
N ILE A 59 2.65 -12.28 -36.22
CA ILE A 59 3.23 -12.13 -37.58
C ILE A 59 3.08 -13.42 -38.41
N LEU A 60 3.34 -14.58 -37.82
CA LEU A 60 3.20 -15.86 -38.48
C LEU A 60 1.77 -16.06 -39.03
N ILE A 61 0.77 -15.83 -38.14
CA ILE A 61 -0.63 -16.01 -38.55
C ILE A 61 -1.06 -14.99 -39.61
N ILE A 62 -0.64 -13.72 -39.51
CA ILE A 62 -0.91 -12.70 -40.53
C ILE A 62 -0.22 -13.06 -41.83
N CYS A 63 1.03 -13.46 -41.83
CA CYS A 63 1.75 -13.87 -43.03
C CYS A 63 1.09 -15.09 -43.69
N LEU A 64 0.67 -16.09 -42.93
CA LEU A 64 -0.04 -17.25 -43.44
C LEU A 64 -1.37 -16.86 -44.11
N ASN A 65 -2.14 -15.96 -43.47
CA ASN A 65 -3.41 -15.45 -44.01
C ASN A 65 -3.17 -14.62 -45.26
N LEU A 66 -2.17 -13.75 -45.31
CA LEU A 66 -1.86 -12.97 -46.51
C LEU A 66 -1.32 -13.85 -47.64
N TYR A 67 -0.51 -14.86 -47.33
CA TYR A 67 -0.09 -15.84 -48.31
C TYR A 67 -1.28 -16.60 -48.89
N ALA A 68 -2.20 -17.07 -48.06
CA ALA A 68 -3.42 -17.71 -48.49
C ALA A 68 -4.29 -16.78 -49.35
N ALA A 69 -4.47 -15.52 -48.92
CA ALA A 69 -5.20 -14.50 -49.64
C ALA A 69 -4.62 -14.22 -51.05
N LYS A 70 -3.28 -14.10 -51.16
CA LYS A 70 -2.57 -13.93 -52.41
C LYS A 70 -2.69 -15.12 -53.30
N ARG A 71 -2.60 -16.34 -52.80
CA ARG A 71 -2.75 -17.59 -53.56
C ARG A 71 -4.17 -17.79 -54.07
N LEU A 72 -5.17 -17.37 -53.30
CA LEU A 72 -6.58 -17.50 -53.67
C LEU A 72 -7.02 -16.48 -54.72
N ASN A 73 -6.48 -15.26 -54.70
CA ASN A 73 -6.77 -14.16 -55.62
C ASN A 73 -5.48 -13.47 -56.07
N PRO A 74 -4.81 -13.97 -57.13
CA PRO A 74 -3.54 -13.42 -57.58
C PRO A 74 -3.68 -12.16 -58.46
N GLY A 75 -4.91 -11.64 -58.71
CA GLY A 75 -5.10 -10.49 -59.57
C GLY A 75 -4.71 -9.15 -58.97
N ASP A 76 -4.17 -8.25 -59.81
CA ASP A 76 -3.93 -6.84 -59.53
C ASP A 76 -5.08 -5.98 -60.07
N GLY A 77 -6.32 -6.18 -59.61
CA GLY A 77 -7.47 -5.35 -59.97
C GLY A 77 -7.51 -4.00 -59.23
N PRO A 78 -8.16 -2.97 -59.76
CA PRO A 78 -8.36 -1.74 -59.06
C PRO A 78 -9.24 -1.95 -57.83
N GLY A 79 -8.67 -1.66 -56.65
CA GLY A 79 -9.24 -2.05 -55.33
C GLY A 79 -10.50 -1.30 -54.93
N VAL A 80 -10.61 -0.03 -55.19
CA VAL A 80 -11.79 0.78 -54.84
C VAL A 80 -12.21 1.54 -56.06
N ALA A 81 -13.31 1.10 -56.65
CA ALA A 81 -13.93 1.78 -57.78
C ALA A 81 -15.20 2.50 -57.30
N PHE A 82 -15.23 3.81 -57.36
CA PHE A 82 -16.46 4.58 -57.22
C PHE A 82 -17.01 4.85 -58.60
N LYS A 83 -18.20 4.32 -58.89
CA LYS A 83 -18.93 4.61 -60.12
C LYS A 83 -19.69 5.92 -59.93
N ALA A 84 -19.28 6.98 -60.62
CA ALA A 84 -20.13 8.16 -60.77
C ALA A 84 -21.29 7.86 -61.70
N ALA A 85 -22.43 8.56 -61.59
CA ALA A 85 -23.62 8.37 -62.38
C ALA A 85 -23.36 8.43 -63.92
N ASP A 86 -22.29 9.03 -64.39
CA ASP A 86 -21.88 9.17 -65.79
C ASP A 86 -20.90 8.08 -66.26
N GLY A 87 -20.74 6.97 -65.49
CA GLY A 87 -19.87 5.88 -65.89
C GLY A 87 -18.36 6.07 -65.68
N TYR A 88 -17.92 7.22 -65.15
CA TYR A 88 -16.52 7.45 -64.81
C TYR A 88 -16.15 6.73 -63.49
N VAL A 89 -15.16 5.86 -63.57
CA VAL A 89 -14.59 5.20 -62.39
C VAL A 89 -13.45 6.09 -61.84
N SER A 90 -13.68 6.82 -60.78
CA SER A 90 -12.55 7.53 -60.13
C SER A 90 -11.74 6.52 -59.30
N GLN A 91 -10.51 6.28 -59.73
CA GLN A 91 -9.56 5.47 -58.96
C GLN A 91 -8.84 6.38 -57.96
N LEU A 92 -8.83 6.01 -56.68
CA LEU A 92 -7.92 6.63 -55.74
C LEU A 92 -6.48 6.37 -56.23
N GLY A 93 -5.81 7.42 -56.71
CA GLY A 93 -4.50 7.39 -57.38
C GLY A 93 -3.31 7.07 -56.44
N VAL A 94 -3.53 6.19 -55.48
CA VAL A 94 -2.46 5.74 -54.57
C VAL A 94 -1.67 4.63 -55.22
N SER A 95 -0.39 4.86 -55.50
CA SER A 95 0.52 3.85 -56.01
C SER A 95 0.42 2.54 -55.25
N GLY A 96 0.27 1.42 -55.93
CA GLY A 96 0.18 0.09 -55.32
C GLY A 96 1.39 -0.25 -54.43
N ARG A 97 2.58 0.36 -54.70
CA ARG A 97 3.76 0.25 -53.86
C ARG A 97 3.63 1.01 -52.53
N ALA A 98 3.05 2.21 -52.56
CA ALA A 98 2.79 3.01 -51.36
C ALA A 98 1.78 2.31 -50.45
N LEU A 99 0.70 1.75 -51.01
CA LEU A 99 -0.31 1.03 -50.27
C LEU A 99 0.25 -0.25 -49.62
N ASN A 100 1.16 -0.99 -50.32
CA ASN A 100 1.85 -2.13 -49.69
C ASN A 100 2.73 -1.71 -48.53
N SER A 101 3.49 -0.62 -48.71
CA SER A 101 4.37 -0.10 -47.63
C SER A 101 3.56 0.36 -46.42
N LEU A 102 2.42 1.00 -46.62
CA LEU A 102 1.48 1.40 -45.55
C LEU A 102 0.88 0.18 -44.84
N LEU A 103 0.47 -0.84 -45.59
CA LEU A 103 -0.08 -2.07 -45.02
C LEU A 103 0.96 -2.80 -44.19
N ILE A 104 2.19 -2.92 -44.67
CA ILE A 104 3.30 -3.55 -43.92
C ILE A 104 3.62 -2.72 -42.69
N ALA A 105 3.74 -1.41 -42.80
CA ALA A 105 3.98 -0.54 -41.67
C ALA A 105 2.87 -0.66 -40.62
N PHE A 106 1.60 -0.67 -41.05
CA PHE A 106 0.44 -0.86 -40.18
C PHE A 106 0.49 -2.21 -39.45
N ILE A 107 0.81 -3.30 -40.15
CA ILE A 107 0.95 -4.64 -39.55
C ILE A 107 2.07 -4.65 -38.51
N LEU A 108 3.23 -4.08 -38.85
CA LEU A 108 4.38 -4.04 -37.90
C LEU A 108 4.08 -3.21 -36.67
N ILE A 109 3.50 -2.02 -36.84
CA ILE A 109 3.17 -1.14 -35.71
C ILE A 109 2.13 -1.81 -34.80
N LEU A 110 1.05 -2.30 -35.40
CA LEU A 110 -0.04 -2.88 -34.59
C LEU A 110 0.37 -4.21 -33.95
N SER A 111 1.17 -5.03 -34.64
CA SER A 111 1.71 -6.26 -34.05
C SER A 111 2.66 -5.95 -32.89
N PHE A 112 3.44 -4.89 -32.98
CA PHE A 112 4.29 -4.44 -31.88
C PHE A 112 3.45 -3.94 -30.69
N VAL A 113 2.40 -3.16 -30.94
CA VAL A 113 1.50 -2.66 -29.86
C VAL A 113 0.81 -3.84 -29.14
N VAL A 114 0.32 -4.83 -29.88
CA VAL A 114 -0.32 -6.02 -29.26
C VAL A 114 0.70 -6.85 -28.48
N ALA A 115 1.88 -7.06 -29.03
CA ALA A 115 2.96 -7.79 -28.37
C ALA A 115 3.46 -7.06 -27.10
N SER A 116 3.57 -5.73 -27.17
CA SER A 116 3.94 -4.90 -26.03
C SER A 116 2.92 -5.05 -24.87
N LYS A 117 1.61 -5.00 -25.17
CA LYS A 117 0.58 -5.28 -24.15
C LYS A 117 0.69 -6.71 -23.61
N GLY A 118 0.99 -7.70 -24.48
CA GLY A 118 1.23 -9.08 -24.07
C GLY A 118 2.40 -9.21 -23.10
N SER A 119 3.48 -8.47 -23.32
CA SER A 119 4.67 -8.54 -22.49
C SER A 119 4.41 -8.16 -21.04
N PHE A 120 3.43 -7.30 -20.74
CA PHE A 120 3.02 -6.96 -19.37
C PHE A 120 2.29 -8.09 -18.65
N GLN A 121 1.87 -9.15 -19.35
CA GLN A 121 1.17 -10.30 -18.77
C GLN A 121 2.10 -11.49 -18.48
N TRP A 122 3.42 -11.27 -18.44
CA TRP A 122 4.44 -12.28 -18.18
C TRP A 122 4.21 -13.04 -16.86
N ASP A 123 3.72 -12.33 -15.85
CA ASP A 123 3.39 -12.86 -14.53
C ASP A 123 2.29 -13.93 -14.58
N ILE A 124 1.22 -13.70 -15.37
CA ILE A 124 0.14 -14.69 -15.57
C ILE A 124 0.68 -15.98 -16.18
N LEU A 125 1.63 -15.87 -17.13
CA LEU A 125 2.26 -17.04 -17.75
C LEU A 125 3.08 -17.82 -16.72
N LEU A 126 3.93 -17.14 -15.95
CA LEU A 126 4.78 -17.82 -14.97
C LEU A 126 3.94 -18.46 -13.86
N ARG A 127 2.94 -17.77 -13.34
CA ARG A 127 2.02 -18.34 -12.34
C ARG A 127 1.29 -19.58 -12.87
N TYR A 128 0.92 -19.61 -14.14
CA TYR A 128 0.34 -20.79 -14.76
C TYR A 128 1.34 -21.96 -14.85
N LEU A 129 2.59 -21.69 -15.25
CA LEU A 129 3.62 -22.74 -15.42
C LEU A 129 4.09 -23.34 -14.09
N TYR A 130 4.16 -22.53 -13.04
CA TYR A 130 4.69 -22.92 -11.72
C TYR A 130 3.59 -23.04 -10.66
N GLN A 131 2.29 -23.09 -11.09
CA GLN A 131 1.15 -23.11 -10.17
C GLN A 131 1.26 -24.19 -9.10
N GLN A 132 0.88 -23.84 -7.88
CA GLN A 132 0.80 -24.75 -6.76
C GLN A 132 -0.66 -24.97 -6.35
N PRO A 133 -1.04 -26.19 -5.92
CA PRO A 133 -2.37 -26.47 -5.49
C PRO A 133 -2.71 -25.69 -4.22
N SER A 134 -3.96 -25.21 -4.13
CA SER A 134 -4.45 -24.53 -2.93
C SER A 134 -4.88 -25.50 -1.81
N GLY A 135 -5.16 -26.75 -2.16
CA GLY A 135 -5.68 -27.74 -1.22
C GLY A 135 -7.15 -27.57 -0.87
N SER A 136 -7.87 -26.68 -1.54
CA SER A 136 -9.32 -26.47 -1.39
C SER A 136 -9.98 -26.35 -2.76
N THR A 137 -11.25 -26.77 -2.87
CA THR A 137 -12.00 -26.80 -4.12
C THR A 137 -13.19 -25.84 -4.07
N ASP A 138 -13.66 -25.39 -5.25
CA ASP A 138 -14.90 -24.65 -5.36
C ASP A 138 -16.14 -25.55 -5.19
N PRO A 139 -17.28 -25.02 -4.70
CA PRO A 139 -18.42 -25.82 -4.36
C PRO A 139 -19.33 -26.19 -5.55
N ILE A 140 -19.10 -25.65 -6.74
CA ILE A 140 -19.96 -25.84 -7.91
C ILE A 140 -19.34 -26.80 -8.94
N PHE A 141 -18.06 -26.56 -9.29
CA PHE A 141 -17.35 -27.33 -10.31
C PHE A 141 -16.34 -28.31 -9.72
N ASN A 142 -16.14 -28.28 -8.38
CA ASN A 142 -15.19 -29.12 -7.64
C ASN A 142 -13.75 -29.01 -8.20
N ARG A 143 -13.37 -27.80 -8.63
CA ARG A 143 -12.02 -27.48 -9.09
C ARG A 143 -11.21 -26.92 -7.92
N ASP A 144 -9.92 -27.25 -7.87
CA ASP A 144 -8.99 -26.61 -6.93
C ASP A 144 -8.99 -25.10 -7.12
N ILE A 145 -8.95 -24.33 -6.02
CA ILE A 145 -8.94 -22.86 -6.08
C ILE A 145 -7.74 -22.34 -6.88
N GLY A 146 -6.60 -23.06 -6.87
CA GLY A 146 -5.44 -22.71 -7.71
C GLY A 146 -5.77 -22.67 -9.21
N PHE A 147 -6.75 -23.45 -9.69
CA PHE A 147 -7.22 -23.32 -11.07
C PHE A 147 -7.74 -21.91 -11.36
N TYR A 148 -8.50 -21.33 -10.42
CA TYR A 148 -9.05 -19.97 -10.55
C TYR A 148 -7.99 -18.89 -10.41
N LEU A 149 -7.04 -19.09 -9.49
CA LEU A 149 -5.97 -18.14 -9.24
C LEU A 149 -4.93 -18.08 -10.38
N PHE A 150 -4.65 -19.22 -11.04
CA PHE A 150 -3.52 -19.36 -11.96
C PHE A 150 -3.93 -19.77 -13.37
N SER A 151 -4.73 -20.85 -13.51
CA SER A 151 -5.03 -21.43 -14.83
C SER A 151 -6.10 -20.64 -15.58
N LEU A 152 -7.18 -20.26 -14.92
CA LEU A 152 -8.29 -19.54 -15.55
C LEU A 152 -7.88 -18.19 -16.11
N PRO A 153 -7.10 -17.33 -15.42
CA PRO A 153 -6.58 -16.08 -15.99
C PRO A 153 -5.73 -16.32 -17.23
N PHE A 154 -4.91 -17.37 -17.24
CA PHE A 154 -4.08 -17.72 -18.38
C PHE A 154 -4.93 -18.18 -19.58
N TYR A 155 -5.93 -19.02 -19.37
CA TYR A 155 -6.82 -19.47 -20.44
C TYR A 155 -7.64 -18.31 -21.03
N ILE A 156 -8.08 -17.37 -20.19
CA ILE A 156 -8.76 -16.14 -20.63
C ILE A 156 -7.78 -15.31 -21.48
N LEU A 157 -6.57 -15.10 -21.01
CA LEU A 157 -5.53 -14.35 -21.74
C LEU A 157 -5.24 -14.95 -23.11
N VAL A 158 -5.06 -16.28 -23.18
CA VAL A 158 -4.80 -16.98 -24.46
C VAL A 158 -5.99 -16.86 -25.40
N ARG A 159 -7.21 -17.09 -24.91
CA ARG A 159 -8.44 -17.00 -25.72
C ARG A 159 -8.65 -15.58 -26.25
N ASP A 160 -8.49 -14.57 -25.39
CA ASP A 160 -8.67 -13.16 -25.80
C ASP A 160 -7.57 -12.72 -26.77
N GLY A 161 -6.33 -13.14 -26.52
CA GLY A 161 -5.23 -12.92 -27.43
C GLY A 161 -5.46 -13.53 -28.81
N LEU A 162 -5.90 -14.80 -28.86
CA LEU A 162 -6.24 -15.47 -30.13
C LEU A 162 -7.43 -14.81 -30.82
N LEU A 163 -8.47 -14.39 -30.09
CA LEU A 163 -9.62 -13.70 -30.65
C LEU A 163 -9.21 -12.38 -31.31
N VAL A 164 -8.44 -11.55 -30.60
CA VAL A 164 -7.90 -10.30 -31.15
C VAL A 164 -7.05 -10.56 -32.37
N LEU A 165 -6.20 -11.58 -32.33
CA LEU A 165 -5.30 -11.98 -33.41
C LEU A 165 -6.08 -12.40 -34.68
N PHE A 166 -7.12 -13.24 -34.55
CA PHE A 166 -7.90 -13.69 -35.72
C PHE A 166 -8.83 -12.61 -36.23
N ILE A 167 -9.41 -11.75 -35.40
CA ILE A 167 -10.13 -10.56 -35.83
C ILE A 167 -9.21 -9.64 -36.63
N PHE A 168 -8.01 -9.40 -36.12
CA PHE A 168 -7.03 -8.56 -36.80
C PHE A 168 -6.54 -9.16 -38.11
N ALA A 169 -6.24 -10.47 -38.14
CA ALA A 169 -5.90 -11.18 -39.36
C ALA A 169 -7.04 -11.09 -40.40
N GLY A 170 -8.29 -11.18 -39.94
CA GLY A 170 -9.47 -10.99 -40.80
C GLY A 170 -9.55 -9.59 -41.41
N LEU A 171 -9.31 -8.54 -40.59
CA LEU A 171 -9.30 -7.15 -41.06
C LEU A 171 -8.17 -6.90 -42.08
N VAL A 172 -6.96 -7.38 -41.80
CA VAL A 172 -5.81 -7.28 -42.72
C VAL A 172 -6.09 -8.02 -44.02
N THR A 173 -6.66 -9.21 -43.93
CA THR A 173 -7.05 -10.00 -45.10
C THR A 173 -8.14 -9.31 -45.92
N MET A 174 -9.12 -8.69 -45.25
CA MET A 174 -10.17 -7.90 -45.90
C MET A 174 -9.60 -6.67 -46.63
N GLY A 175 -8.68 -5.97 -45.99
CA GLY A 175 -7.91 -4.85 -46.58
C GLY A 175 -7.10 -5.30 -47.79
N TRP A 176 -6.46 -6.47 -47.73
CA TRP A 176 -5.78 -7.07 -48.90
C TRP A 176 -6.72 -7.39 -50.04
N TYR A 177 -7.89 -7.98 -49.77
CA TYR A 177 -8.90 -8.28 -50.77
C TYR A 177 -9.51 -7.00 -51.39
N LEU A 178 -9.71 -5.97 -50.60
CA LEU A 178 -10.15 -4.67 -51.09
C LEU A 178 -9.14 -4.07 -52.05
N LYS A 179 -7.85 -4.08 -51.70
CA LYS A 179 -6.77 -3.60 -52.54
C LYS A 179 -6.68 -4.34 -53.85
N ASN A 180 -6.84 -5.67 -53.87
CA ASN A 180 -6.66 -6.49 -55.06
C ASN A 180 -7.99 -6.70 -55.85
N GLY A 181 -9.03 -5.91 -55.57
CA GLY A 181 -10.30 -5.97 -56.26
C GLY A 181 -11.12 -7.25 -56.00
N ALA A 182 -10.69 -8.10 -55.11
CA ALA A 182 -11.46 -9.29 -54.72
C ALA A 182 -12.67 -8.94 -53.82
N LEU A 183 -12.61 -7.80 -53.16
CA LEU A 183 -13.71 -7.13 -52.47
C LEU A 183 -13.88 -5.76 -53.14
N GLN A 184 -15.07 -5.49 -53.69
CA GLN A 184 -15.40 -4.22 -54.33
C GLN A 184 -16.58 -3.59 -53.64
N ILE A 185 -16.52 -2.29 -53.43
CA ILE A 185 -17.58 -1.47 -52.85
C ILE A 185 -18.05 -0.54 -53.98
N GLU A 186 -19.21 -0.84 -54.56
CA GLU A 186 -19.85 -0.04 -55.59
C GLU A 186 -20.88 0.88 -54.94
N GLY A 187 -20.66 2.18 -54.98
CA GLY A 187 -21.58 3.20 -54.49
C GLY A 187 -21.93 4.15 -55.64
N GLU A 188 -23.19 4.48 -55.82
CA GLU A 188 -23.63 5.55 -56.69
C GLU A 188 -23.71 6.86 -55.92
N PHE A 189 -22.96 7.86 -56.40
CA PHE A 189 -22.99 9.23 -55.83
C PHE A 189 -23.77 10.14 -56.81
N SER A 190 -24.69 10.95 -56.30
CA SER A 190 -25.28 12.04 -57.03
C SER A 190 -24.29 13.15 -57.32
N GLN A 191 -24.15 13.59 -58.55
CA GLN A 191 -23.21 14.65 -58.94
C GLN A 191 -23.58 16.02 -58.35
N ALA A 192 -24.83 16.25 -57.96
CA ALA A 192 -25.27 17.57 -57.50
C ALA A 192 -25.08 17.83 -56.01
N GLU A 193 -25.05 16.77 -55.15
CA GLU A 193 -25.06 16.96 -53.66
C GLU A 193 -23.99 16.14 -52.91
N GLY A 194 -23.19 15.32 -53.58
CA GLY A 194 -22.15 14.50 -52.89
C GLY A 194 -22.71 13.45 -51.90
N VAL A 195 -24.04 13.22 -51.95
CA VAL A 195 -24.73 12.27 -51.07
C VAL A 195 -24.88 10.92 -51.78
N PRO A 196 -24.60 9.77 -51.13
CA PRO A 196 -24.84 8.46 -51.71
C PRO A 196 -26.33 8.24 -51.94
N THR A 197 -26.70 7.98 -53.19
CA THR A 197 -28.09 7.75 -53.64
C THR A 197 -28.57 6.32 -53.41
N SER A 198 -27.67 5.40 -53.13
CA SER A 198 -27.99 4.01 -52.78
C SER A 198 -27.02 3.46 -51.74
N LEU A 199 -27.46 2.47 -50.96
CA LEU A 199 -26.58 1.72 -50.06
C LEU A 199 -25.47 1.05 -50.90
N PRO A 200 -24.20 1.17 -50.52
CA PRO A 200 -23.08 0.63 -51.26
C PRO A 200 -23.22 -0.89 -51.44
N LYS A 201 -23.20 -1.36 -52.68
CA LYS A 201 -23.25 -2.77 -53.03
C LYS A 201 -21.87 -3.39 -52.84
N ILE A 202 -21.73 -4.30 -51.87
CA ILE A 202 -20.47 -5.01 -51.61
C ILE A 202 -20.46 -6.31 -52.42
N THR A 203 -19.53 -6.42 -53.35
CA THR A 203 -19.30 -7.65 -54.13
C THR A 203 -17.98 -8.30 -53.70
N ILE A 204 -18.01 -9.62 -53.43
CA ILE A 204 -16.84 -10.38 -52.95
C ILE A 204 -16.67 -11.60 -53.85
N THR A 205 -15.46 -11.84 -54.33
CA THR A 205 -15.16 -13.02 -55.15
C THR A 205 -15.42 -14.32 -54.40
N PRO A 206 -15.81 -15.41 -55.06
CA PRO A 206 -16.10 -16.69 -54.39
C PRO A 206 -14.94 -17.22 -53.55
N LYS A 207 -13.71 -17.06 -54.01
CA LYS A 207 -12.52 -17.52 -53.26
C LYS A 207 -12.23 -16.67 -52.01
N ALA A 208 -12.42 -15.36 -52.10
CA ALA A 208 -12.30 -14.48 -50.95
C ALA A 208 -13.39 -14.75 -49.89
N LYS A 209 -14.65 -14.99 -50.36
CA LYS A 209 -15.72 -15.42 -49.46
C LYS A 209 -15.40 -16.69 -48.71
N LYS A 210 -14.86 -17.72 -49.40
CA LYS A 210 -14.43 -18.97 -48.72
C LYS A 210 -13.42 -18.72 -47.60
N HIS A 211 -12.42 -17.91 -47.86
CA HIS A 211 -11.39 -17.61 -46.87
C HIS A 211 -11.96 -16.82 -45.68
N LEU A 212 -12.74 -15.77 -45.90
CA LEU A 212 -13.36 -14.99 -44.82
C LEU A 212 -14.36 -15.83 -44.02
N ILE A 213 -15.13 -16.72 -44.64
CA ILE A 213 -16.01 -17.66 -43.93
C ILE A 213 -15.19 -18.62 -43.04
N PHE A 214 -14.05 -19.10 -43.53
CA PHE A 214 -13.16 -19.97 -42.76
C PHE A 214 -12.61 -19.25 -41.51
N LEU A 215 -12.14 -17.99 -41.67
CA LEU A 215 -11.70 -17.16 -40.53
C LEU A 215 -12.86 -16.89 -39.56
N GLY A 216 -14.05 -16.61 -40.05
CA GLY A 216 -15.25 -16.48 -39.24
C GLY A 216 -15.56 -17.74 -38.43
N GLY A 217 -15.35 -18.93 -39.03
CA GLY A 217 -15.47 -20.21 -38.30
C GLY A 217 -14.52 -20.34 -37.14
N ILE A 218 -13.26 -19.91 -37.29
CA ILE A 218 -12.29 -19.90 -36.19
C ILE A 218 -12.72 -18.93 -35.09
N ILE A 219 -13.17 -17.72 -35.43
CA ILE A 219 -13.65 -16.73 -34.46
C ILE A 219 -14.83 -17.29 -33.66
N VAL A 220 -15.83 -17.93 -34.35
CA VAL A 220 -16.96 -18.53 -33.64
C VAL A 220 -16.54 -19.68 -32.74
N LEU A 221 -15.53 -20.47 -33.12
CA LEU A 221 -14.99 -21.54 -32.29
C LEU A 221 -14.30 -20.97 -31.03
N LEU A 222 -13.59 -19.84 -31.14
CA LEU A 222 -13.01 -19.11 -29.99
C LEU A 222 -14.10 -18.54 -29.08
N LEU A 223 -15.26 -18.12 -29.66
CA LEU A 223 -16.40 -17.71 -28.84
C LEU A 223 -17.02 -18.90 -28.10
N ALA A 224 -17.07 -20.09 -28.72
CA ALA A 224 -17.48 -21.32 -28.03
C ALA A 224 -16.57 -21.63 -26.82
N TRP A 225 -15.25 -21.52 -27.01
CA TRP A 225 -14.29 -21.62 -25.90
C TRP A 225 -14.52 -20.52 -24.85
N GLY A 226 -14.85 -19.31 -25.30
CA GLY A 226 -15.22 -18.22 -24.40
C GLY A 226 -16.42 -18.53 -23.50
N TYR A 227 -17.46 -19.19 -24.01
CA TYR A 227 -18.60 -19.66 -23.20
C TYR A 227 -18.16 -20.71 -22.17
N HIS A 228 -17.23 -21.60 -22.52
CA HIS A 228 -16.68 -22.58 -21.56
C HIS A 228 -15.97 -21.88 -20.41
N LEU A 229 -15.13 -20.87 -20.68
CA LEU A 229 -14.45 -20.10 -19.63
C LEU A 229 -15.43 -19.25 -18.82
N LYS A 230 -16.46 -18.69 -19.46
CA LYS A 230 -17.52 -17.92 -18.77
C LYS A 230 -18.30 -18.75 -17.77
N MET A 231 -18.39 -20.08 -17.92
CA MET A 231 -19.00 -20.93 -16.91
C MET A 231 -18.29 -20.79 -15.54
N TYR A 232 -16.96 -20.86 -15.55
CA TYR A 232 -16.17 -20.66 -14.34
C TYR A 232 -16.24 -19.22 -13.82
N GLY A 233 -16.38 -18.26 -14.74
CA GLY A 233 -16.60 -16.85 -14.43
C GLY A 233 -17.90 -16.56 -13.67
N LEU A 234 -18.89 -17.47 -13.67
CA LEU A 234 -20.11 -17.30 -12.90
C LEU A 234 -19.87 -17.22 -11.40
N LEU A 235 -18.78 -17.81 -10.89
CA LEU A 235 -18.43 -17.77 -9.47
C LEU A 235 -18.07 -16.37 -8.96
N TYR A 236 -17.99 -15.38 -9.87
CA TYR A 236 -17.75 -13.95 -9.59
C TYR A 236 -18.99 -13.09 -9.94
N SER A 237 -20.17 -13.70 -10.06
CA SER A 237 -21.41 -13.00 -10.37
C SER A 237 -21.79 -12.02 -9.28
N THR A 238 -22.32 -10.84 -9.67
CA THR A 238 -22.83 -9.82 -8.76
C THR A 238 -24.35 -9.66 -8.86
N GLN A 239 -25.04 -10.63 -9.48
CA GLN A 239 -26.47 -10.50 -9.77
C GLN A 239 -27.38 -11.01 -8.62
N GLY A 240 -26.84 -11.79 -7.70
CA GLY A 240 -27.55 -12.32 -6.53
C GLY A 240 -27.50 -11.39 -5.32
N PRO A 241 -28.13 -11.78 -4.20
CA PRO A 241 -28.05 -11.06 -2.92
C PRO A 241 -26.67 -11.10 -2.28
N ALA A 242 -25.81 -12.03 -2.71
CA ALA A 242 -24.43 -12.16 -2.29
C ALA A 242 -23.51 -12.33 -3.52
N PHE A 243 -22.23 -12.05 -3.34
CA PHE A 243 -21.23 -12.20 -4.40
C PHE A 243 -20.97 -13.67 -4.70
N GLY A 244 -20.94 -14.03 -5.97
CA GLY A 244 -20.76 -15.40 -6.45
C GLY A 244 -21.94 -15.89 -7.30
N ALA A 245 -21.86 -17.15 -7.73
CA ALA A 245 -22.93 -17.75 -8.52
C ALA A 245 -24.18 -17.99 -7.66
N GLY A 246 -25.31 -17.41 -8.06
CA GLY A 246 -26.61 -17.67 -7.45
C GLY A 246 -27.35 -18.83 -8.11
N TYR A 247 -28.61 -19.05 -7.69
CA TYR A 247 -29.47 -20.12 -8.22
C TYR A 247 -29.60 -20.06 -9.75
N THR A 248 -29.89 -18.88 -10.30
CA THR A 248 -30.02 -18.71 -11.75
C THR A 248 -28.71 -18.99 -12.47
N ASP A 249 -27.57 -18.61 -11.88
CA ASP A 249 -26.27 -18.83 -12.48
C ASP A 249 -25.97 -20.34 -12.60
N VAL A 250 -26.16 -21.07 -11.51
CA VAL A 250 -25.82 -22.51 -11.43
C VAL A 250 -26.78 -23.36 -12.25
N HIS A 251 -28.08 -23.14 -12.14
CA HIS A 251 -29.07 -24.01 -12.76
C HIS A 251 -29.39 -23.64 -14.21
N ILE A 252 -29.36 -22.36 -14.53
CA ILE A 252 -29.77 -21.86 -15.84
C ILE A 252 -28.60 -21.43 -16.70
N LYS A 253 -27.70 -20.55 -16.23
CA LYS A 253 -26.62 -20.05 -17.07
C LYS A 253 -25.55 -21.10 -17.36
N VAL A 254 -25.26 -22.02 -16.42
CA VAL A 254 -24.37 -23.15 -16.70
C VAL A 254 -24.93 -24.01 -17.83
N LEU A 255 -26.24 -24.34 -17.78
CA LEU A 255 -26.91 -25.07 -18.86
C LEU A 255 -26.93 -24.27 -20.17
N ALA A 256 -27.27 -22.99 -20.07
CA ALA A 256 -27.26 -22.07 -21.22
C ALA A 256 -25.90 -22.01 -21.93
N TYR A 257 -24.81 -21.88 -21.15
CA TYR A 257 -23.47 -21.87 -21.74
C TYR A 257 -23.09 -23.22 -22.36
N LYS A 258 -23.51 -24.36 -21.78
CA LYS A 258 -23.33 -25.68 -22.43
C LYS A 258 -24.05 -25.75 -23.78
N VAL A 259 -25.31 -25.27 -23.87
CA VAL A 259 -26.07 -25.18 -25.12
C VAL A 259 -25.39 -24.25 -26.11
N LEU A 260 -24.91 -23.08 -25.66
CA LEU A 260 -24.23 -22.11 -26.52
C LEU A 260 -22.88 -22.63 -27.03
N ILE A 261 -22.16 -23.44 -26.26
CA ILE A 261 -20.94 -24.12 -26.73
C ILE A 261 -21.29 -25.04 -27.90
N ILE A 262 -22.31 -25.86 -27.73
CA ILE A 262 -22.77 -26.80 -28.78
C ILE A 262 -23.26 -26.02 -30.02
N ALA A 263 -24.09 -25.00 -29.82
CA ALA A 263 -24.63 -24.19 -30.90
C ALA A 263 -23.51 -23.43 -31.65
N SER A 264 -22.56 -22.83 -30.95
CA SER A 264 -21.41 -22.13 -31.53
C SER A 264 -20.48 -23.09 -32.27
N THR A 265 -20.22 -24.26 -31.71
CA THR A 265 -19.40 -25.30 -32.36
C THR A 265 -20.09 -25.81 -33.63
N ALA A 266 -21.40 -26.07 -33.58
CA ALA A 266 -22.18 -26.46 -34.76
C ALA A 266 -22.18 -25.39 -35.82
N PHE A 267 -22.37 -24.13 -35.45
CA PHE A 267 -22.31 -23.00 -36.41
C PHE A 267 -20.90 -22.85 -37.01
N ALA A 268 -19.84 -22.98 -36.21
CA ALA A 268 -18.46 -22.97 -36.71
C ALA A 268 -18.20 -24.11 -37.72
N LEU A 269 -18.72 -25.32 -37.44
CA LEU A 269 -18.66 -26.46 -38.40
C LEU A 269 -19.40 -26.15 -39.69
N VAL A 270 -20.62 -25.57 -39.64
CA VAL A 270 -21.34 -25.10 -40.82
C VAL A 270 -20.52 -24.09 -41.61
N LEU A 271 -19.86 -23.14 -40.94
CA LEU A 271 -18.96 -22.17 -41.59
C LEU A 271 -17.79 -22.89 -42.27
N PHE A 272 -17.10 -23.83 -41.60
CA PHE A 272 -16.02 -24.59 -42.22
C PHE A 272 -16.47 -25.39 -43.44
N VAL A 273 -17.59 -26.12 -43.38
CA VAL A 273 -18.16 -26.85 -44.52
C VAL A 273 -18.54 -25.89 -45.66
N ASN A 274 -19.11 -24.73 -45.32
CA ASN A 274 -19.49 -23.74 -46.33
C ASN A 274 -18.30 -22.97 -46.91
N ALA A 275 -17.17 -22.93 -46.28
CA ALA A 275 -15.93 -22.46 -46.88
C ALA A 275 -15.57 -23.24 -48.14
N PHE A 276 -16.08 -24.48 -48.31
CA PHE A 276 -15.90 -25.27 -49.52
C PHE A 276 -17.12 -25.18 -50.47
N ARG A 277 -18.37 -25.16 -49.93
CA ARG A 277 -19.62 -25.30 -50.71
C ARG A 277 -20.30 -23.99 -51.12
N LEU A 278 -20.05 -22.86 -50.42
CA LEU A 278 -20.63 -21.52 -50.67
C LEU A 278 -22.17 -21.45 -50.70
N ARG A 279 -22.84 -22.22 -49.84
CA ARG A 279 -24.31 -22.15 -49.70
C ARG A 279 -24.69 -21.03 -48.73
N MET A 280 -24.77 -19.79 -49.17
CA MET A 280 -25.02 -18.63 -48.34
C MET A 280 -26.32 -18.72 -47.51
N LYS A 281 -27.40 -19.31 -48.10
CA LYS A 281 -28.67 -19.52 -47.38
C LYS A 281 -28.48 -20.33 -46.10
N LEU A 282 -27.59 -21.34 -46.11
CA LEU A 282 -27.31 -22.16 -44.95
C LEU A 282 -26.55 -21.38 -43.84
N ILE A 283 -25.65 -20.47 -44.23
CA ILE A 283 -24.94 -19.60 -43.30
C ILE A 283 -25.91 -18.64 -42.61
N TRP A 284 -26.79 -17.98 -43.36
CA TRP A 284 -27.79 -17.08 -42.79
C TRP A 284 -28.77 -17.79 -41.86
N LEU A 285 -29.24 -18.98 -42.27
CA LEU A 285 -30.15 -19.78 -41.44
C LEU A 285 -29.48 -20.23 -40.16
N SER A 286 -28.28 -20.84 -40.24
CA SER A 286 -27.56 -21.32 -39.06
C SER A 286 -27.07 -20.17 -38.16
N GLY A 287 -26.69 -19.04 -38.75
CA GLY A 287 -26.32 -17.80 -38.01
C GLY A 287 -27.53 -17.21 -37.29
N GLY A 288 -28.71 -17.19 -37.95
CA GLY A 288 -29.95 -16.75 -37.30
C GLY A 288 -30.36 -17.66 -36.13
N ILE A 289 -30.23 -18.98 -36.29
CA ILE A 289 -30.46 -19.94 -35.20
C ILE A 289 -29.47 -19.72 -34.06
N TRP A 290 -28.19 -19.51 -34.37
CA TRP A 290 -27.17 -19.25 -33.37
C TRP A 290 -27.43 -17.95 -32.62
N ILE A 291 -27.75 -16.85 -33.31
CA ILE A 291 -28.11 -15.57 -32.68
C ILE A 291 -29.38 -15.74 -31.83
N GLY A 292 -30.39 -16.44 -32.36
CA GLY A 292 -31.59 -16.75 -31.59
C GLY A 292 -31.30 -17.54 -30.32
N ALA A 293 -30.41 -18.54 -30.41
CA ALA A 293 -29.98 -19.30 -29.26
C ALA A 293 -29.25 -18.37 -28.23
N VAL A 294 -28.38 -17.46 -28.64
CA VAL A 294 -27.73 -16.50 -27.76
C VAL A 294 -28.78 -15.62 -27.06
N LEU A 295 -29.73 -15.05 -27.82
CA LEU A 295 -30.79 -14.20 -27.26
C LEU A 295 -31.66 -14.94 -26.24
N VAL A 296 -32.04 -16.16 -26.55
CA VAL A 296 -32.91 -16.96 -25.66
C VAL A 296 -32.15 -17.44 -24.43
N PHE A 297 -31.02 -18.12 -24.64
CA PHE A 297 -30.34 -18.82 -23.54
C PHE A 297 -29.42 -17.88 -22.72
N ALA A 298 -28.72 -16.91 -23.33
CA ALA A 298 -27.83 -16.05 -22.59
C ALA A 298 -28.56 -14.86 -21.94
N ILE A 299 -29.69 -14.42 -22.47
CA ILE A 299 -30.36 -13.20 -22.04
C ILE A 299 -31.76 -13.47 -21.48
N LEU A 300 -32.67 -13.96 -22.34
CA LEU A 300 -34.09 -14.00 -21.99
C LEU A 300 -34.39 -14.99 -20.88
N LEU A 301 -33.91 -16.23 -21.00
CA LEU A 301 -34.20 -17.30 -20.04
C LEU A 301 -33.66 -17.00 -18.63
N PRO A 302 -32.42 -16.53 -18.43
CA PRO A 302 -31.94 -16.12 -17.11
C PRO A 302 -32.76 -15.00 -16.48
N ILE A 303 -33.17 -13.98 -17.26
CA ILE A 303 -34.01 -12.88 -16.78
C ILE A 303 -35.37 -13.36 -16.31
N LEU A 304 -36.03 -14.23 -17.13
CA LEU A 304 -37.34 -14.76 -16.77
C LEU A 304 -37.29 -15.60 -15.49
N ILE A 305 -36.31 -16.51 -15.38
CA ILE A 305 -36.15 -17.36 -14.18
C ILE A 305 -35.81 -16.51 -12.95
N GLN A 306 -34.90 -15.54 -13.08
CA GLN A 306 -34.57 -14.66 -11.97
C GLN A 306 -35.80 -13.89 -11.47
N LYS A 307 -36.60 -13.34 -12.40
CA LYS A 307 -37.76 -12.51 -12.06
C LYS A 307 -38.94 -13.30 -11.52
N PHE A 308 -39.24 -14.46 -12.09
CA PHE A 308 -40.48 -15.19 -11.82
C PHE A 308 -40.31 -16.42 -10.91
N VAL A 309 -39.10 -16.96 -10.80
CA VAL A 309 -38.84 -18.17 -10.01
C VAL A 309 -38.02 -17.85 -8.77
N VAL A 310 -36.93 -17.04 -8.92
CA VAL A 310 -36.00 -16.77 -7.82
C VAL A 310 -36.52 -15.65 -6.93
N LYS A 311 -36.80 -14.46 -7.47
CA LYS A 311 -37.23 -13.30 -6.68
C LYS A 311 -38.41 -13.57 -5.74
N PRO A 312 -39.47 -14.31 -6.14
CA PRO A 312 -40.58 -14.58 -5.19
C PRO A 312 -40.18 -15.48 -4.00
N ASN A 313 -39.12 -16.27 -4.16
CA ASN A 313 -38.63 -17.23 -3.15
C ASN A 313 -37.11 -17.06 -2.93
N GLU A 314 -36.64 -15.83 -2.87
CA GLU A 314 -35.21 -15.50 -2.98
C GLU A 314 -34.39 -16.17 -1.88
N LEU A 315 -34.76 -16.00 -0.63
CA LEU A 315 -34.01 -16.59 0.49
C LEU A 315 -33.91 -18.11 0.36
N ALA A 316 -35.03 -18.81 0.12
CA ALA A 316 -35.03 -20.28 0.01
C ALA A 316 -34.17 -20.80 -1.18
N LYS A 317 -34.14 -20.05 -2.29
CA LYS A 317 -33.37 -20.44 -3.49
C LYS A 317 -31.89 -20.06 -3.40
N GLU A 318 -31.60 -18.93 -2.78
CA GLU A 318 -30.24 -18.40 -2.69
C GLU A 318 -29.48 -18.82 -1.43
N SER A 319 -30.14 -19.40 -0.41
CA SER A 319 -29.52 -19.85 0.85
C SER A 319 -28.21 -20.64 0.68
N PRO A 320 -28.12 -21.68 -0.17
CA PRO A 320 -26.88 -22.42 -0.34
C PRO A 320 -25.74 -21.57 -0.88
N TYR A 321 -26.05 -20.63 -1.77
CA TYR A 321 -25.07 -19.77 -2.43
C TYR A 321 -24.62 -18.63 -1.52
N ILE A 322 -25.50 -18.12 -0.67
CA ILE A 322 -25.16 -17.19 0.42
C ILE A 322 -24.22 -17.87 1.40
N ALA A 323 -24.49 -19.12 1.79
CA ALA A 323 -23.60 -19.89 2.66
C ALA A 323 -22.20 -20.06 2.04
N TYR A 324 -22.11 -20.34 0.74
CA TYR A 324 -20.83 -20.38 0.04
C TYR A 324 -20.12 -19.02 0.04
N ASN A 325 -20.83 -17.92 -0.20
CA ASN A 325 -20.26 -16.58 -0.14
C ASN A 325 -19.69 -16.27 1.25
N ILE A 326 -20.42 -16.60 2.33
CA ILE A 326 -19.96 -16.39 3.70
C ILE A 326 -18.68 -17.19 3.95
N ASP A 327 -18.69 -18.49 3.69
CA ASP A 327 -17.55 -19.39 3.96
C ASP A 327 -16.31 -19.01 3.14
N TYR A 328 -16.47 -18.78 1.84
CA TYR A 328 -15.34 -18.47 0.96
C TYR A 328 -14.78 -17.07 1.18
N THR A 329 -15.62 -16.07 1.52
CA THR A 329 -15.13 -14.75 1.91
C THR A 329 -14.32 -14.84 3.20
N ARG A 330 -14.85 -15.54 4.22
CA ARG A 330 -14.11 -15.74 5.48
C ARG A 330 -12.78 -16.45 5.25
N LYS A 331 -12.74 -17.46 4.39
CA LYS A 331 -11.48 -18.14 4.01
C LYS A 331 -10.53 -17.21 3.26
N ALA A 332 -11.03 -16.43 2.31
CA ALA A 332 -10.23 -15.56 1.48
C ALA A 332 -9.52 -14.44 2.26
N TYR A 333 -10.17 -13.93 3.30
CA TYR A 333 -9.63 -12.88 4.18
C TYR A 333 -9.05 -13.41 5.50
N ASN A 334 -8.87 -14.73 5.62
CA ASN A 334 -8.38 -15.42 6.83
C ASN A 334 -9.24 -15.18 8.08
N LEU A 335 -10.53 -14.91 7.91
CA LEU A 335 -11.50 -14.68 8.99
C LEU A 335 -12.12 -15.97 9.53
N ASN A 336 -11.98 -17.08 8.82
CA ASN A 336 -12.52 -18.39 9.22
C ASN A 336 -11.84 -18.99 10.46
N ARG A 337 -10.66 -18.45 10.85
CA ARG A 337 -9.90 -18.85 12.03
C ARG A 337 -10.07 -17.89 13.20
N THR A 338 -10.90 -16.86 13.06
CA THR A 338 -11.16 -15.91 14.13
C THR A 338 -11.79 -16.61 15.31
N LYS A 339 -11.12 -16.58 16.46
CA LYS A 339 -11.65 -17.13 17.73
C LYS A 339 -12.69 -16.14 18.27
N LYS A 340 -13.89 -16.62 18.55
CA LYS A 340 -14.97 -15.83 19.15
C LYS A 340 -14.99 -16.11 20.65
N VAL A 341 -15.00 -15.06 21.44
CA VAL A 341 -15.04 -15.12 22.90
C VAL A 341 -16.19 -14.25 23.38
N ASP A 342 -17.07 -14.80 24.18
CA ASP A 342 -18.08 -13.99 24.85
C ASP A 342 -17.42 -13.29 26.04
N PHE A 343 -17.61 -11.98 26.12
CA PHE A 343 -16.97 -11.12 27.12
C PHE A 343 -18.02 -10.56 28.08
N GLU A 344 -18.06 -11.08 29.29
CA GLU A 344 -18.94 -10.56 30.33
C GLU A 344 -18.37 -9.23 30.85
N VAL A 345 -19.16 -8.16 30.69
CA VAL A 345 -18.71 -6.82 31.13
C VAL A 345 -19.08 -6.59 32.56
N SER A 346 -18.07 -6.30 33.40
CA SER A 346 -18.26 -5.85 34.80
C SER A 346 -18.32 -4.33 34.88
N ASP A 347 -19.12 -3.80 35.79
CA ASP A 347 -19.13 -2.38 36.14
C ASP A 347 -18.21 -2.06 37.32
N LYS A 348 -17.43 -3.05 37.76
CA LYS A 348 -16.52 -2.93 38.92
C LYS A 348 -15.08 -3.13 38.44
N LEU A 349 -14.25 -2.22 38.81
CA LEU A 349 -12.79 -2.31 38.63
C LEU A 349 -12.14 -2.00 39.98
N SER A 350 -11.38 -2.93 40.48
CA SER A 350 -10.71 -2.78 41.77
C SER A 350 -9.26 -2.32 41.60
N ALA A 351 -8.66 -1.76 42.66
CA ALA A 351 -7.24 -1.45 42.67
C ALA A 351 -6.36 -2.70 42.48
N GLU A 352 -6.85 -3.88 42.85
CA GLU A 352 -6.15 -5.13 42.65
C GLU A 352 -6.16 -5.55 41.14
N ASP A 353 -7.26 -5.30 40.44
CA ASP A 353 -7.36 -5.55 39.00
C ASP A 353 -6.38 -4.64 38.23
N ILE A 354 -6.25 -3.40 38.62
CA ILE A 354 -5.26 -2.49 38.03
C ILE A 354 -3.84 -2.99 38.28
N LYS A 355 -3.50 -3.44 39.47
CA LYS A 355 -2.19 -4.01 39.75
C LYS A 355 -1.91 -5.28 38.95
N LYS A 356 -2.89 -6.13 38.71
CA LYS A 356 -2.77 -7.32 37.85
C LYS A 356 -2.51 -6.97 36.40
N HIS A 357 -2.94 -5.78 35.97
CA HIS A 357 -2.80 -5.28 34.59
C HIS A 357 -1.83 -4.10 34.51
N ASP A 358 -0.86 -4.01 35.45
CA ASP A 358 0.08 -2.89 35.53
C ASP A 358 0.81 -2.65 34.21
N VAL A 359 1.29 -3.70 33.53
CA VAL A 359 1.94 -3.58 32.22
C VAL A 359 1.01 -3.00 31.16
N THR A 360 -0.28 -3.39 31.16
CA THR A 360 -1.30 -2.78 30.26
C THR A 360 -1.43 -1.29 30.56
N ILE A 361 -1.56 -0.92 31.84
CA ILE A 361 -1.68 0.50 32.26
C ILE A 361 -0.46 1.31 31.86
N GLN A 362 0.75 0.76 32.07
CA GLN A 362 2.01 1.41 31.70
C GLN A 362 2.24 1.50 30.19
N ASN A 363 1.37 0.92 29.38
CA ASN A 363 1.42 0.99 27.92
C ASN A 363 0.19 1.63 27.30
N ILE A 364 -0.66 2.27 28.08
CA ILE A 364 -1.76 3.07 27.58
C ILE A 364 -1.19 4.28 26.83
N ARG A 365 -1.52 4.37 25.55
CA ARG A 365 -1.03 5.43 24.70
C ARG A 365 -1.74 6.75 25.04
N ILE A 366 -0.96 7.76 25.46
CA ILE A 366 -1.40 9.14 25.63
C ILE A 366 -0.74 10.10 24.65
N TRP A 367 0.12 9.59 23.77
CA TRP A 367 0.64 10.30 22.61
C TRP A 367 0.00 9.79 21.33
N ASP A 368 -0.60 10.69 20.57
CA ASP A 368 -1.05 10.42 19.20
C ASP A 368 0.12 10.62 18.24
N GLU A 369 0.18 9.86 17.16
CA GLU A 369 1.24 9.90 16.17
C GLU A 369 1.38 11.28 15.53
N ARG A 370 0.26 11.97 15.26
CA ARG A 370 0.23 13.28 14.58
C ARG A 370 0.78 14.42 15.43
N PRO A 371 0.31 14.69 16.66
CA PRO A 371 0.92 15.69 17.54
C PRO A 371 2.36 15.34 17.93
N LEU A 372 2.67 14.07 18.11
CA LEU A 372 4.04 13.65 18.43
C LEU A 372 5.01 13.90 17.28
N LEU A 373 4.60 13.63 16.03
CA LEU A 373 5.38 13.94 14.83
C LEU A 373 5.69 15.44 14.76
N GLN A 374 4.68 16.26 14.99
CA GLN A 374 4.84 17.72 15.01
C GLN A 374 5.81 18.16 16.12
N THR A 375 5.66 17.58 17.31
CA THR A 375 6.59 17.83 18.43
C THR A 375 8.02 17.39 18.08
N TYR A 376 8.23 16.19 17.52
CA TYR A 376 9.56 15.73 17.09
C TYR A 376 10.18 16.66 16.04
N ARG A 377 9.38 17.13 15.09
CA ARG A 377 9.83 18.11 14.08
C ARG A 377 10.29 19.42 14.70
N GLN A 378 9.69 19.84 15.80
CA GLN A 378 10.07 21.09 16.48
C GLN A 378 11.30 20.91 17.37
N ILE A 379 11.35 19.84 18.17
CA ILE A 379 12.39 19.71 19.21
C ILE A 379 13.56 18.82 18.80
N GLN A 380 13.41 17.95 17.78
CA GLN A 380 14.42 16.95 17.40
C GLN A 380 14.90 17.06 15.95
N THR A 381 14.37 17.97 15.13
CA THR A 381 14.90 18.22 13.77
C THR A 381 16.31 18.79 13.78
N ILE A 382 16.63 19.68 14.75
CA ILE A 382 17.95 20.29 15.02
C ILE A 382 18.48 21.15 13.87
N ARG A 383 18.35 20.72 12.61
CA ARG A 383 18.76 21.43 11.40
C ARG A 383 17.66 21.35 10.34
N LEU A 384 17.51 22.39 9.52
CA LEU A 384 16.45 22.52 8.52
C LEU A 384 16.42 21.41 7.47
N TYR A 385 17.54 20.77 7.20
CA TYR A 385 17.65 19.68 6.22
C TYR A 385 17.35 18.30 6.80
N TYR A 386 17.06 18.18 8.08
CA TYR A 386 16.52 16.96 8.68
C TYR A 386 14.99 17.05 8.80
N ASP A 387 14.32 15.93 8.62
CA ASP A 387 12.87 15.81 8.81
C ASP A 387 12.50 14.41 9.28
N PHE A 388 11.33 14.31 9.90
CA PHE A 388 10.70 13.06 10.29
C PHE A 388 9.52 12.79 9.33
N ASN A 389 9.37 11.54 8.84
CA ASN A 389 8.28 11.19 7.93
C ASN A 389 6.98 10.91 8.68
N ASN A 390 7.01 9.92 9.53
CA ASN A 390 5.92 9.42 10.36
C ASN A 390 6.46 9.06 11.75
N VAL A 391 5.57 8.58 12.59
CA VAL A 391 5.89 7.98 13.89
C VAL A 391 5.41 6.55 13.89
N ASP A 392 6.32 5.62 14.08
CA ASP A 392 6.03 4.20 14.17
C ASP A 392 5.81 3.77 15.61
N VAL A 393 4.95 2.79 15.81
CA VAL A 393 4.70 2.19 17.12
C VAL A 393 5.30 0.79 17.14
N ASP A 394 6.17 0.53 18.10
CA ASP A 394 6.81 -0.77 18.33
C ASP A 394 6.93 -1.06 19.83
N ARG A 395 7.53 -2.18 20.20
CA ARG A 395 7.73 -2.59 21.60
C ARG A 395 9.13 -3.08 21.83
N TYR A 396 9.63 -2.74 23.00
CA TYR A 396 10.97 -3.08 23.47
C TYR A 396 10.94 -3.54 24.91
N LEU A 397 11.91 -4.36 25.29
CA LEU A 397 12.16 -4.66 26.70
C LEU A 397 13.14 -3.62 27.23
N ILE A 398 12.65 -2.66 28.02
CA ILE A 398 13.45 -1.55 28.58
C ILE A 398 13.46 -1.67 30.08
N ASN A 399 14.62 -1.76 30.68
CA ASN A 399 14.81 -2.01 32.14
C ASN A 399 14.00 -3.24 32.59
N ASN A 400 13.98 -4.29 31.80
CA ASN A 400 13.22 -5.53 32.00
C ASN A 400 11.68 -5.35 32.05
N GLN A 401 11.17 -4.22 31.55
CA GLN A 401 9.74 -3.95 31.37
C GLN A 401 9.36 -3.97 29.90
N TYR A 402 8.23 -4.60 29.58
CA TYR A 402 7.70 -4.65 28.22
C TYR A 402 6.99 -3.35 27.89
N ARG A 403 7.64 -2.50 27.09
CA ARG A 403 7.24 -1.11 26.86
C ARG A 403 6.92 -0.86 25.41
N GLN A 404 5.80 -0.21 25.20
CA GLN A 404 5.43 0.33 23.89
C GLN A 404 6.13 1.67 23.66
N VAL A 405 6.76 1.80 22.49
CA VAL A 405 7.63 2.93 22.16
C VAL A 405 7.21 3.48 20.79
N MET A 406 7.21 4.78 20.68
CA MET A 406 7.01 5.51 19.43
C MET A 406 8.37 5.97 18.91
N LEU A 407 8.63 5.67 17.62
CA LEU A 407 9.92 5.93 16.98
C LEU A 407 9.72 6.73 15.69
N ALA A 408 10.66 7.60 15.39
CA ALA A 408 10.67 8.31 14.10
C ALA A 408 12.11 8.51 13.64
N THR A 409 12.42 8.18 12.40
CA THR A 409 13.75 8.36 11.81
C THR A 409 13.99 9.80 11.39
N ARG A 410 15.19 10.30 11.70
CA ARG A 410 15.64 11.61 11.24
C ARG A 410 16.30 11.47 9.89
N GLU A 411 15.51 11.67 8.82
CA GLU A 411 15.99 11.56 7.46
C GLU A 411 16.50 12.89 6.90
N LEU A 412 17.38 12.79 5.92
CA LEU A 412 17.94 13.95 5.23
C LEU A 412 17.06 14.35 4.05
N VAL A 413 16.56 15.58 4.05
CA VAL A 413 15.78 16.16 2.95
C VAL A 413 16.61 17.24 2.26
N VAL A 414 17.38 16.83 1.27
CA VAL A 414 18.38 17.68 0.58
C VAL A 414 17.78 18.93 -0.07
N ASN A 415 16.50 18.84 -0.50
CA ASN A 415 15.80 20.00 -1.08
C ASN A 415 15.56 21.14 -0.08
N GLN A 416 15.74 20.90 1.20
CA GLN A 416 15.63 21.89 2.28
C GLN A 416 16.96 22.57 2.62
N LEU A 417 18.04 22.22 1.92
CA LEU A 417 19.29 22.95 2.04
C LEU A 417 19.11 24.41 1.61
N PRO A 418 19.76 25.37 2.29
CA PRO A 418 19.76 26.76 1.88
C PRO A 418 20.16 26.90 0.39
N PRO A 419 19.57 27.82 -0.37
CA PRO A 419 19.82 27.94 -1.83
C PRO A 419 21.29 27.98 -2.23
N ARG A 420 22.14 28.68 -1.43
CA ARG A 420 23.59 28.72 -1.66
C ARG A 420 24.31 27.40 -1.38
N ALA A 421 23.76 26.57 -0.50
CA ALA A 421 24.31 25.27 -0.17
C ALA A 421 23.74 24.15 -1.06
N ASN A 422 22.72 24.43 -1.85
CA ASN A 422 22.07 23.44 -2.72
C ASN A 422 22.86 23.23 -4.03
N THR A 423 24.15 22.88 -3.91
CA THR A 423 25.05 22.56 -5.02
C THR A 423 25.02 21.07 -5.32
N TRP A 424 25.43 20.68 -6.52
CA TRP A 424 25.53 19.25 -6.90
C TRP A 424 26.42 18.46 -5.94
N VAL A 425 27.59 19.03 -5.58
CA VAL A 425 28.55 18.39 -4.64
C VAL A 425 27.86 18.14 -3.29
N ASN A 426 27.18 19.14 -2.77
CA ASN A 426 26.48 19.00 -1.48
C ASN A 426 25.37 17.95 -1.55
N ARG A 427 24.57 17.97 -2.62
CA ARG A 427 23.44 17.05 -2.77
C ARG A 427 23.83 15.59 -2.96
N HIS A 428 24.95 15.34 -3.62
CA HIS A 428 25.29 13.99 -4.06
C HIS A 428 26.54 13.40 -3.39
N LEU A 429 27.43 14.23 -2.79
CA LEU A 429 28.68 13.75 -2.20
C LEU A 429 28.80 14.08 -0.71
N ILE A 430 28.21 15.19 -0.23
CA ILE A 430 28.40 15.66 1.15
C ILE A 430 27.18 15.27 2.01
N TYR A 431 25.99 15.72 1.67
CA TYR A 431 24.76 15.41 2.40
C TYR A 431 24.15 14.12 1.87
N THR A 432 24.68 12.98 2.30
CA THR A 432 24.39 11.66 1.73
C THR A 432 23.40 10.85 2.55
N HIS A 433 23.24 11.09 3.85
CA HIS A 433 22.46 10.28 4.78
C HIS A 433 21.80 11.10 5.89
N GLY A 434 20.69 10.56 6.41
CA GLY A 434 20.08 11.00 7.65
C GLY A 434 20.82 10.46 8.89
N TYR A 435 20.43 10.87 10.11
CA TYR A 435 21.19 10.52 11.30
C TYR A 435 20.33 10.27 12.52
N GLY A 436 20.29 9.03 12.95
CA GLY A 436 19.59 8.61 14.15
C GLY A 436 18.08 8.68 14.05
N LEU A 437 17.43 8.52 15.17
CA LEU A 437 15.99 8.60 15.33
C LEU A 437 15.63 9.25 16.66
N ALA A 438 14.38 9.68 16.80
CA ALA A 438 13.78 10.04 18.07
C ALA A 438 12.90 8.89 18.54
N ALA A 439 12.90 8.61 19.85
CA ALA A 439 12.03 7.60 20.45
C ALA A 439 11.50 8.06 21.80
N SER A 440 10.23 7.77 22.05
CA SER A 440 9.57 8.06 23.33
C SER A 440 8.63 6.93 23.76
N PRO A 441 8.46 6.69 25.06
CA PRO A 441 7.40 5.81 25.55
C PRO A 441 6.02 6.43 25.23
N VAL A 442 5.02 5.58 25.04
CA VAL A 442 3.67 6.03 24.65
C VAL A 442 2.92 6.80 25.75
N ASN A 443 3.38 6.70 27.01
CA ASN A 443 2.62 7.13 28.20
C ASN A 443 3.36 8.11 29.10
N GLU A 444 4.56 8.57 28.75
CA GLU A 444 5.34 9.44 29.62
C GLU A 444 5.44 10.86 29.07
N VAL A 445 5.32 11.83 29.98
CA VAL A 445 5.26 13.25 29.69
C VAL A 445 6.17 14.00 30.67
N THR A 446 6.84 15.05 30.19
CA THR A 446 7.60 15.97 31.04
C THR A 446 6.69 16.94 31.78
N SER A 447 7.22 17.70 32.73
CA SER A 447 6.48 18.76 33.44
C SER A 447 5.92 19.84 32.51
N GLU A 448 6.53 20.03 31.34
CA GLU A 448 6.12 21.01 30.33
C GLU A 448 5.03 20.48 29.39
N GLY A 449 4.65 19.20 29.51
CA GLY A 449 3.67 18.57 28.60
C GLY A 449 4.29 18.03 27.31
N LEU A 450 5.63 17.87 27.28
CA LEU A 450 6.36 17.30 26.13
C LEU A 450 6.61 15.81 26.34
N PRO A 451 6.87 15.04 25.27
CA PRO A 451 7.20 13.62 25.42
C PRO A 451 8.55 13.44 26.09
N ARG A 452 8.63 12.50 27.03
CA ARG A 452 9.94 12.00 27.48
C ARG A 452 10.61 11.26 26.33
N LEU A 453 11.89 11.49 26.12
CA LEU A 453 12.62 10.89 25.03
C LEU A 453 13.56 9.79 25.54
N PHE A 454 13.45 8.58 25.00
CA PHE A 454 14.39 7.48 25.20
C PHE A 454 15.58 7.58 24.27
N ILE A 455 15.36 8.09 23.05
CA ILE A 455 16.41 8.42 22.09
C ILE A 455 16.20 9.86 21.65
N LYS A 456 17.23 10.69 21.74
CA LYS A 456 17.19 12.12 21.44
C LYS A 456 18.55 12.63 20.95
N ASP A 457 18.54 13.86 20.43
CA ASP A 457 19.72 14.67 20.10
C ASP A 457 20.52 14.14 18.89
N VAL A 458 21.60 14.84 18.55
CA VAL A 458 22.58 14.49 17.52
C VAL A 458 23.98 14.86 18.02
N PRO A 459 24.87 13.87 18.23
CA PRO A 459 24.67 12.42 18.07
C PRO A 459 23.66 11.86 19.08
N PRO A 460 23.03 10.70 18.76
CA PRO A 460 21.99 10.16 19.62
C PRO A 460 22.46 9.83 21.03
N SER A 461 21.76 10.35 22.02
CA SER A 461 21.77 9.84 23.39
C SER A 461 20.58 8.89 23.58
N PHE A 462 20.76 7.78 24.24
CA PHE A 462 19.78 6.70 24.31
C PHE A 462 19.77 5.99 25.65
N GLU A 463 18.63 5.41 26.01
CA GLU A 463 18.55 4.42 27.06
C GLU A 463 19.39 3.17 26.73
N PRO A 464 20.04 2.51 27.69
CA PRO A 464 20.99 1.43 27.41
C PRO A 464 20.45 0.29 26.54
N ASP A 465 19.17 -0.06 26.72
CA ASP A 465 18.51 -1.14 25.98
C ASP A 465 18.15 -0.75 24.52
N LEU A 466 18.20 0.56 24.19
CA LEU A 466 17.95 1.11 22.86
C LEU A 466 19.23 1.67 22.22
N LYS A 467 20.39 1.10 22.54
CA LYS A 467 21.68 1.54 22.01
C LYS A 467 21.71 1.51 20.48
N ILE A 468 22.17 2.61 19.87
CA ILE A 468 22.42 2.73 18.44
C ILE A 468 23.92 2.90 18.21
N GLU A 469 24.53 1.98 17.47
CA GLU A 469 25.95 2.02 17.08
C GLU A 469 26.15 2.55 15.67
N ARG A 470 25.14 2.39 14.81
CA ARG A 470 25.10 2.85 13.40
C ARG A 470 23.87 3.73 13.18
N PRO A 471 23.99 5.03 13.48
CA PRO A 471 22.88 5.96 13.37
C PRO A 471 22.65 6.48 11.94
N GLU A 472 23.57 6.26 11.01
CA GLU A 472 23.50 6.78 9.65
C GLU A 472 22.40 6.09 8.84
N ILE A 473 21.52 6.87 8.19
CA ILE A 473 20.38 6.40 7.43
C ILE A 473 20.60 6.75 5.95
N TYR A 474 21.16 5.81 5.19
CA TYR A 474 21.33 5.94 3.74
C TYR A 474 20.07 5.53 2.98
N TYR A 475 19.24 4.67 3.56
CA TYR A 475 18.01 4.15 2.96
C TYR A 475 16.85 4.41 3.92
N GLY A 476 15.85 5.15 3.44
CA GLY A 476 14.73 5.62 4.25
C GLY A 476 13.44 5.78 3.44
N GLU A 477 12.45 6.40 4.04
CA GLU A 477 11.14 6.61 3.41
C GLU A 477 11.13 7.86 2.51
N LYS A 478 11.83 8.95 2.91
CA LYS A 478 11.92 10.21 2.15
C LYS A 478 13.14 10.29 1.25
N THR A 479 14.09 9.44 1.46
CA THR A 479 15.41 9.46 0.81
C THR A 479 15.31 8.95 -0.63
N ASP A 480 15.22 9.82 -1.63
CA ASP A 480 15.00 9.42 -3.04
C ASP A 480 16.17 9.71 -3.99
N GLN A 481 17.01 10.72 -3.69
CA GLN A 481 18.11 11.11 -4.57
C GLN A 481 19.25 10.08 -4.58
N TYR A 482 19.93 9.91 -5.74
CA TYR A 482 21.16 9.16 -5.76
C TYR A 482 22.27 9.91 -5.02
N VAL A 483 23.18 9.17 -4.40
CA VAL A 483 24.37 9.72 -3.77
C VAL A 483 25.59 8.89 -4.14
N LEU A 484 26.76 9.54 -4.08
CA LEU A 484 28.06 8.96 -4.37
C LEU A 484 28.84 8.90 -3.06
N VAL A 485 29.17 7.69 -2.65
CA VAL A 485 29.87 7.41 -1.39
C VAL A 485 31.27 6.84 -1.64
N LYS A 486 32.12 6.80 -0.62
CA LYS A 486 33.53 6.43 -0.74
C LYS A 486 34.26 7.29 -1.79
N THR A 487 33.94 8.58 -1.81
CA THR A 487 34.59 9.55 -2.71
C THR A 487 35.87 10.09 -2.09
N LYS A 488 36.55 11.00 -2.78
CA LYS A 488 37.71 11.70 -2.25
C LYS A 488 37.34 12.78 -1.24
N THR A 489 36.06 13.18 -1.20
CA THR A 489 35.54 14.10 -0.21
C THR A 489 34.82 13.34 0.88
N GLU A 490 34.94 13.81 2.10
CA GLU A 490 34.22 13.25 3.23
C GLU A 490 32.74 13.63 3.16
N GLU A 491 31.89 12.77 3.70
CA GLU A 491 30.46 12.97 3.83
C GLU A 491 30.16 13.73 5.11
N PHE A 492 29.17 14.63 5.11
CA PHE A 492 28.67 15.23 6.32
C PHE A 492 27.97 14.17 7.17
N ASP A 493 28.44 13.99 8.40
CA ASP A 493 27.91 12.99 9.32
C ASP A 493 26.83 13.63 10.21
N TYR A 494 27.23 14.55 11.08
CA TYR A 494 26.30 15.27 11.95
C TYR A 494 26.86 16.63 12.42
N PRO A 495 25.96 17.56 12.83
CA PRO A 495 26.42 18.83 13.42
C PRO A 495 26.82 18.64 14.88
N ARG A 496 27.95 19.25 15.30
CA ARG A 496 28.41 19.24 16.69
C ARG A 496 28.70 20.69 17.12
N GLY A 497 27.71 21.32 17.74
CA GLY A 497 27.77 22.76 18.05
C GLY A 497 27.90 23.59 16.78
N ASP A 498 28.93 24.44 16.71
CA ASP A 498 29.23 25.29 15.55
C ASP A 498 30.07 24.58 14.47
N LYS A 499 30.46 23.35 14.68
CA LYS A 499 31.28 22.56 13.75
C LYS A 499 30.48 21.38 13.18
N ASN A 500 30.92 20.90 12.04
CA ASN A 500 30.41 19.68 11.46
C ASN A 500 31.39 18.53 11.69
N VAL A 501 30.84 17.33 11.91
CA VAL A 501 31.59 16.08 11.87
C VAL A 501 31.44 15.47 10.48
N TYR A 502 32.50 14.87 9.98
CA TYR A 502 32.54 14.24 8.65
C TYR A 502 32.94 12.79 8.79
N THR A 503 32.48 12.00 7.84
CA THR A 503 32.73 10.55 7.79
C THR A 503 32.98 10.09 6.36
N ILE A 504 33.41 8.87 6.20
CA ILE A 504 33.43 8.16 4.90
C ILE A 504 32.67 6.87 5.09
N TYR A 505 31.70 6.61 4.21
CA TYR A 505 30.91 5.38 4.20
C TYR A 505 31.80 4.15 4.22
N GLN A 506 31.56 3.22 5.17
CA GLN A 506 32.38 2.02 5.35
C GLN A 506 31.64 0.72 4.96
N GLY A 507 30.34 0.85 4.64
CA GLY A 507 29.48 -0.30 4.38
C GLY A 507 29.72 -0.97 3.01
N SER A 508 28.89 -1.98 2.76
CA SER A 508 28.90 -2.79 1.54
C SER A 508 27.98 -2.23 0.44
N GLY A 509 26.98 -1.41 0.80
CA GLY A 509 25.94 -0.92 -0.11
C GLY A 509 26.46 -0.06 -1.25
N GLY A 510 25.62 0.08 -2.29
CA GLY A 510 25.91 0.89 -3.46
C GLY A 510 26.67 0.16 -4.57
N VAL A 511 26.41 0.55 -5.82
CA VAL A 511 26.98 -0.04 -7.03
C VAL A 511 28.34 0.61 -7.34
N PRO A 512 29.43 -0.16 -7.55
CA PRO A 512 30.74 0.39 -7.90
C PRO A 512 30.74 1.09 -9.27
N ILE A 513 31.31 2.32 -9.35
CA ILE A 513 31.39 3.13 -10.57
C ILE A 513 32.83 3.29 -11.08
N LYS A 514 33.61 2.21 -11.04
CA LYS A 514 35.05 2.21 -11.31
C LYS A 514 35.45 2.61 -12.74
N SER A 515 34.65 2.23 -13.76
CA SER A 515 34.99 2.44 -15.16
C SER A 515 34.30 3.67 -15.75
N PHE A 516 34.96 4.28 -16.76
CA PHE A 516 34.39 5.38 -17.53
C PHE A 516 33.02 5.00 -18.15
N LEU A 517 32.91 3.78 -18.68
CA LEU A 517 31.65 3.30 -19.27
C LEU A 517 30.51 3.27 -18.24
N ARG A 518 30.76 2.79 -17.01
CA ARG A 518 29.75 2.81 -15.95
C ARG A 518 29.35 4.24 -15.59
N ARG A 519 30.32 5.16 -15.47
CA ARG A 519 30.03 6.59 -15.24
C ARG A 519 29.17 7.17 -16.33
N LEU A 520 29.47 6.87 -17.59
CA LEU A 520 28.69 7.33 -18.73
C LEU A 520 27.25 6.82 -18.68
N LEU A 521 27.06 5.53 -18.40
CA LEU A 521 25.73 4.94 -18.33
C LEU A 521 24.90 5.53 -17.19
N PHE A 522 25.48 5.73 -16.00
CA PHE A 522 24.79 6.39 -14.90
C PHE A 522 24.54 7.88 -15.17
N ALA A 523 25.46 8.57 -15.86
CA ALA A 523 25.23 9.96 -16.27
C ALA A 523 24.04 10.09 -17.24
N VAL A 524 23.86 9.13 -18.12
CA VAL A 524 22.72 9.08 -19.03
C VAL A 524 21.44 8.65 -18.30
N GLU A 525 21.51 7.66 -17.41
CA GLU A 525 20.37 7.17 -16.64
C GLU A 525 19.77 8.26 -15.76
N PHE A 526 20.61 9.01 -15.04
CA PHE A 526 20.17 10.10 -14.17
C PHE A 526 20.07 11.46 -14.87
N LEU A 527 20.37 11.51 -16.18
CA LEU A 527 20.44 12.77 -16.97
C LEU A 527 21.37 13.81 -16.31
N ASP A 528 22.43 13.32 -15.69
CA ASP A 528 23.37 14.14 -14.92
C ASP A 528 24.81 14.00 -15.43
N PRO A 529 25.27 14.90 -16.29
CA PRO A 529 26.61 14.81 -16.84
C PRO A 529 27.71 15.08 -15.80
N GLN A 530 27.40 15.63 -14.64
CA GLN A 530 28.39 15.93 -13.61
C GLN A 530 29.05 14.65 -13.06
N ILE A 531 28.36 13.53 -13.11
CA ILE A 531 28.94 12.21 -12.80
C ILE A 531 30.17 11.89 -13.64
N LEU A 532 30.22 12.35 -14.91
CA LEU A 532 31.36 12.12 -15.79
C LEU A 532 32.54 13.04 -15.50
N PHE A 533 32.24 14.34 -15.22
CA PHE A 533 33.24 15.36 -15.15
C PHE A 533 33.81 15.59 -13.75
N THR A 534 33.19 15.07 -12.72
CA THR A 534 33.67 15.23 -11.35
C THR A 534 35.01 14.53 -11.11
N THR A 535 35.93 15.23 -10.45
CA THR A 535 37.24 14.71 -10.02
C THR A 535 37.22 14.07 -8.63
N TYR A 536 36.09 14.16 -7.93
CA TYR A 536 35.93 13.64 -6.58
C TYR A 536 35.81 12.11 -6.55
N LEU A 537 35.56 11.43 -7.67
CA LEU A 537 35.44 9.98 -7.71
C LEU A 537 36.79 9.28 -7.57
N SER A 538 36.80 8.22 -6.78
CA SER A 538 37.91 7.28 -6.58
C SER A 538 37.59 5.91 -7.22
N PRO A 539 38.54 4.98 -7.35
CA PRO A 539 38.26 3.61 -7.76
C PRO A 539 37.32 2.84 -6.83
N GLU A 540 37.18 3.28 -5.56
CA GLU A 540 36.32 2.67 -4.55
C GLU A 540 34.94 3.28 -4.51
N SER A 541 34.73 4.39 -5.22
CA SER A 541 33.45 5.11 -5.22
C SER A 541 32.31 4.24 -5.70
N LYS A 542 31.21 4.38 -4.99
CA LYS A 542 29.96 3.68 -5.27
C LYS A 542 28.81 4.67 -5.43
N ILE A 543 27.83 4.31 -6.21
CA ILE A 543 26.57 5.06 -6.36
C ILE A 543 25.45 4.31 -5.65
N MET A 544 24.72 5.00 -4.79
CA MET A 544 23.53 4.50 -4.14
C MET A 544 22.30 5.15 -4.78
N TYR A 545 21.37 4.35 -5.23
CA TYR A 545 20.09 4.77 -5.82
C TYR A 545 18.99 3.78 -5.48
N ASN A 546 17.75 4.09 -5.84
CA ASN A 546 16.59 3.36 -5.35
C ASN A 546 16.65 3.23 -3.81
N ARG A 547 16.89 4.38 -3.16
CA ARG A 547 17.15 4.46 -1.72
C ARG A 547 15.87 4.48 -0.90
N ARG A 548 14.75 4.90 -1.51
CA ARG A 548 13.43 4.86 -0.89
C ARG A 548 12.99 3.42 -0.68
N ILE A 549 12.76 3.02 0.58
CA ILE A 549 12.57 1.62 0.99
C ILE A 549 11.38 0.95 0.30
N ALA A 550 10.21 1.59 0.25
CA ALA A 550 9.03 1.05 -0.42
C ALA A 550 9.27 0.82 -1.93
N ARG A 551 9.94 1.77 -2.60
CA ARG A 551 10.33 1.61 -4.02
C ARG A 551 11.35 0.49 -4.20
N ARG A 552 12.30 0.38 -3.27
CA ARG A 552 13.37 -0.63 -3.30
C ARG A 552 12.81 -2.05 -3.24
N ALA A 553 11.92 -2.32 -2.30
CA ALA A 553 11.23 -3.62 -2.19
C ALA A 553 10.35 -3.90 -3.43
N GLY A 554 9.58 -2.92 -3.87
CA GLY A 554 8.69 -3.04 -5.02
C GLY A 554 9.39 -3.25 -6.37
N LEU A 555 10.64 -2.80 -6.55
CA LEU A 555 11.44 -3.09 -7.74
C LEU A 555 11.92 -4.54 -7.76
N ILE A 556 12.28 -5.09 -6.59
CA ILE A 556 12.76 -6.48 -6.47
C ILE A 556 11.61 -7.47 -6.68
N ALA A 557 10.46 -7.23 -6.03
CA ALA A 557 9.30 -8.11 -6.11
C ALA A 557 8.02 -7.33 -6.49
N PRO A 558 7.89 -6.88 -7.76
CA PRO A 558 6.78 -6.03 -8.21
C PRO A 558 5.44 -6.76 -8.30
N PHE A 559 5.43 -8.05 -8.08
CA PHE A 559 4.25 -8.93 -8.08
C PHE A 559 3.62 -9.08 -6.69
N LEU A 560 4.26 -8.54 -5.64
CA LEU A 560 3.66 -8.39 -4.30
C LEU A 560 3.02 -7.01 -4.18
N ASP A 561 1.98 -6.92 -3.36
CA ASP A 561 1.47 -5.65 -2.86
C ASP A 561 2.07 -5.38 -1.48
N TYR A 562 2.31 -4.11 -1.16
CA TYR A 562 3.02 -3.73 0.06
C TYR A 562 2.11 -2.92 0.96
N ASP A 563 2.27 -3.10 2.27
CA ASP A 563 1.63 -2.24 3.27
C ASP A 563 2.06 -0.78 3.10
N GLY A 564 1.14 0.13 3.31
CA GLY A 564 1.41 1.55 3.19
C GLY A 564 2.32 2.12 4.29
N ASP A 565 2.52 1.35 5.37
CA ASP A 565 3.19 1.75 6.60
C ASP A 565 4.42 0.87 6.91
N PRO A 566 5.56 1.04 6.19
CA PRO A 566 6.82 0.46 6.61
C PRO A 566 7.28 1.08 7.93
N TYR A 567 7.84 0.31 8.83
CA TYR A 567 8.19 0.78 10.16
C TYR A 567 9.65 0.52 10.53
N VAL A 568 10.19 1.45 11.33
CA VAL A 568 11.58 1.41 11.81
C VAL A 568 11.74 0.54 13.04
N VAL A 569 12.85 -0.18 13.09
CA VAL A 569 13.24 -1.06 14.21
C VAL A 569 14.69 -0.83 14.56
N VAL A 570 14.97 -0.70 15.85
CA VAL A 570 16.34 -0.72 16.40
C VAL A 570 16.67 -2.14 16.83
N SER A 571 17.63 -2.78 16.18
CA SER A 571 18.05 -4.13 16.47
C SER A 571 19.57 -4.25 16.49
N ARG A 572 20.13 -4.71 17.61
CA ARG A 572 21.57 -4.92 17.79
C ARG A 572 22.43 -3.71 17.41
N GLY A 573 22.02 -2.53 17.80
CA GLY A 573 22.74 -1.29 17.55
C GLY A 573 22.61 -0.75 16.11
N LYS A 574 21.76 -1.33 15.26
CA LYS A 574 21.50 -0.92 13.90
C LYS A 574 20.04 -0.55 13.70
N ILE A 575 19.80 0.25 12.67
CA ILE A 575 18.47 0.65 12.24
C ILE A 575 18.05 -0.22 11.07
N TYR A 576 16.86 -0.83 11.17
CA TYR A 576 16.24 -1.62 10.13
C TYR A 576 14.85 -1.08 9.84
N TRP A 577 14.40 -1.31 8.63
CA TRP A 577 13.01 -1.17 8.23
C TRP A 577 12.39 -2.55 8.08
N ILE A 578 11.16 -2.68 8.54
CA ILE A 578 10.33 -3.84 8.24
C ILE A 578 9.13 -3.35 7.43
N GLN A 579 8.87 -4.00 6.31
CA GLN A 579 7.72 -3.72 5.48
C GLN A 579 6.95 -5.01 5.24
N ASP A 580 5.65 -4.94 5.46
CA ASP A 580 4.74 -6.03 5.17
C ASP A 580 4.48 -6.14 3.67
N ALA A 581 4.41 -7.37 3.16
CA ALA A 581 4.08 -7.63 1.78
C ALA A 581 2.99 -8.70 1.66
N TYR A 582 2.09 -8.44 0.72
CA TYR A 582 0.88 -9.20 0.53
C TYR A 582 0.87 -9.95 -0.78
N THR A 583 0.28 -11.14 -0.74
CA THR A 583 -0.19 -11.83 -1.92
C THR A 583 -1.68 -11.55 -2.07
N THR A 584 -2.09 -11.06 -3.22
CA THR A 584 -3.46 -10.65 -3.50
C THR A 584 -4.00 -11.30 -4.77
N SER A 585 -5.31 -11.41 -4.88
CA SER A 585 -6.00 -11.83 -6.09
C SER A 585 -7.42 -11.25 -6.14
N ASP A 586 -7.93 -11.07 -7.35
CA ASP A 586 -9.34 -10.77 -7.62
C ASP A 586 -10.10 -12.01 -8.14
N MET A 587 -9.44 -13.18 -8.10
CA MET A 587 -9.90 -14.42 -8.70
C MET A 587 -10.19 -15.55 -7.69
N TYR A 588 -10.52 -15.18 -6.43
CA TYR A 588 -10.97 -16.18 -5.46
C TYR A 588 -12.50 -16.41 -5.58
N PRO A 589 -12.97 -17.64 -5.84
CA PRO A 589 -14.38 -17.91 -6.05
C PRO A 589 -15.24 -17.53 -4.85
N TYR A 590 -16.44 -17.02 -5.08
CA TYR A 590 -17.44 -16.67 -4.06
C TYR A 590 -17.02 -15.59 -3.06
N SER A 591 -15.78 -15.11 -3.06
CA SER A 591 -15.34 -14.14 -2.09
C SER A 591 -15.72 -12.71 -2.48
N ARG A 592 -16.29 -11.95 -1.52
CA ARG A 592 -16.60 -10.51 -1.65
C ARG A 592 -15.37 -9.75 -2.12
N ARG A 593 -15.58 -8.76 -2.98
CA ARG A 593 -14.52 -7.82 -3.36
C ARG A 593 -14.39 -6.67 -2.38
N SER A 594 -13.16 -6.35 -1.99
CA SER A 594 -12.80 -5.12 -1.29
C SER A 594 -12.19 -4.12 -2.28
N TYR A 595 -12.48 -2.83 -2.10
CA TYR A 595 -12.02 -1.74 -2.95
C TYR A 595 -11.35 -0.66 -2.07
N GLY A 596 -10.55 0.21 -2.70
CA GLY A 596 -9.92 1.33 -1.98
C GLY A 596 -8.50 1.05 -1.49
N HIS A 597 -8.07 -0.22 -1.48
CA HIS A 597 -6.73 -0.64 -1.10
C HIS A 597 -5.92 -1.05 -2.34
N PHE A 598 -4.59 -1.02 -2.26
CA PHE A 598 -3.64 -1.55 -3.24
C PHE A 598 -4.02 -1.32 -4.72
N ARG A 599 -3.44 -0.35 -5.38
CA ARG A 599 -3.63 -0.04 -6.81
C ARG A 599 -5.09 0.07 -7.28
N ASN A 600 -6.02 0.27 -6.34
CA ASN A 600 -7.46 0.46 -6.61
C ASN A 600 -8.13 -0.66 -7.45
N LYS A 601 -7.58 -1.88 -7.42
CA LYS A 601 -8.20 -3.06 -8.01
C LYS A 601 -9.07 -3.72 -6.93
N GLY A 602 -10.30 -4.08 -7.28
CA GLY A 602 -11.13 -4.87 -6.37
C GLY A 602 -10.47 -6.20 -6.09
N LEU A 603 -9.88 -6.38 -4.91
CA LEU A 603 -9.32 -7.66 -4.48
C LEU A 603 -10.35 -8.49 -3.72
N ASN A 604 -10.25 -9.81 -3.81
CA ASN A 604 -11.11 -10.74 -3.07
C ASN A 604 -10.35 -11.89 -2.41
N TYR A 605 -9.04 -11.74 -2.33
CA TYR A 605 -8.12 -12.59 -1.58
C TYR A 605 -6.91 -11.79 -1.15
N ILE A 606 -6.51 -11.93 0.11
CA ILE A 606 -5.32 -11.30 0.65
C ILE A 606 -4.69 -12.17 1.74
N ARG A 607 -3.35 -12.25 1.74
CA ARG A 607 -2.53 -12.83 2.81
C ARG A 607 -1.31 -11.97 3.07
N ASN A 608 -0.97 -11.74 4.32
CA ASN A 608 0.35 -11.23 4.69
C ASN A 608 1.33 -12.41 4.67
N SER A 609 1.80 -12.75 3.49
CA SER A 609 2.65 -13.93 3.29
C SER A 609 4.13 -13.65 3.46
N VAL A 610 4.54 -12.39 3.39
CA VAL A 610 5.95 -12.01 3.37
C VAL A 610 6.22 -10.81 4.28
N LYS A 611 7.30 -10.90 5.06
CA LYS A 611 7.94 -9.77 5.74
C LYS A 611 9.23 -9.41 5.02
N VAL A 612 9.41 -8.13 4.74
CA VAL A 612 10.61 -7.60 4.10
C VAL A 612 11.40 -6.81 5.11
N THR A 613 12.70 -7.10 5.25
CA THR A 613 13.60 -6.32 6.09
C THR A 613 14.61 -5.57 5.23
N ILE A 614 14.90 -4.32 5.58
CA ILE A 614 15.86 -3.47 4.87
C ILE A 614 16.80 -2.84 5.88
N ASP A 615 18.11 -3.04 5.71
CA ASP A 615 19.15 -2.39 6.52
C ASP A 615 19.24 -0.91 6.12
N ALA A 616 19.02 0.01 7.05
CA ALA A 616 19.02 1.45 6.77
C ALA A 616 20.39 2.00 6.38
N TYR A 617 21.49 1.31 6.73
CA TYR A 617 22.86 1.69 6.41
C TYR A 617 23.34 1.13 5.08
N ASN A 618 23.21 -0.19 4.85
CA ASN A 618 23.67 -0.87 3.65
C ASN A 618 22.63 -0.99 2.55
N GLY A 619 21.34 -0.93 2.89
CA GLY A 619 20.25 -1.15 1.97
C GLY A 619 20.06 -2.61 1.56
N ASP A 620 20.61 -3.56 2.31
CA ASP A 620 20.40 -4.98 2.08
C ASP A 620 18.93 -5.32 2.32
N VAL A 621 18.35 -6.13 1.43
CA VAL A 621 16.93 -6.50 1.48
C VAL A 621 16.79 -8.00 1.66
N ALA A 622 15.88 -8.43 2.52
CA ALA A 622 15.55 -9.84 2.67
C ALA A 622 14.04 -10.05 2.76
N PHE A 623 13.52 -11.02 2.04
CA PHE A 623 12.11 -11.39 1.98
C PHE A 623 11.91 -12.71 2.75
N TYR A 624 11.10 -12.67 3.82
CA TYR A 624 10.83 -13.84 4.66
C TYR A 624 9.38 -14.31 4.50
N ILE A 625 9.18 -15.58 4.13
CA ILE A 625 7.83 -16.18 4.04
C ILE A 625 7.35 -16.49 5.45
N ILE A 626 6.20 -15.90 5.84
CA ILE A 626 5.56 -16.14 7.14
C ILE A 626 4.28 -16.98 7.03
N ASP A 627 3.61 -17.01 5.89
CA ASP A 627 2.50 -17.92 5.61
C ASP A 627 2.88 -18.93 4.53
N GLU A 628 3.53 -20.01 4.95
CA GLU A 628 3.93 -21.11 4.05
C GLU A 628 2.74 -21.88 3.45
N LYS A 629 1.52 -21.63 3.88
CA LYS A 629 0.31 -22.32 3.35
C LYS A 629 -0.30 -21.60 2.16
N ASP A 630 0.02 -20.34 1.96
CA ASP A 630 -0.51 -19.53 0.87
C ASP A 630 -0.07 -20.07 -0.51
N PRO A 631 -1.00 -20.46 -1.41
CA PRO A 631 -0.66 -21.00 -2.73
C PRO A 631 0.03 -19.99 -3.64
N ILE A 632 -0.22 -18.67 -3.44
CA ILE A 632 0.35 -17.63 -4.29
C ILE A 632 1.83 -17.45 -3.95
N VAL A 633 2.20 -17.36 -2.67
CA VAL A 633 3.61 -17.24 -2.28
C VAL A 633 4.39 -18.49 -2.63
N LYS A 634 3.80 -19.69 -2.49
CA LYS A 634 4.42 -20.94 -2.96
C LYS A 634 4.72 -20.93 -4.45
N THR A 635 3.79 -20.42 -5.23
CA THR A 635 3.95 -20.28 -6.68
C THR A 635 5.10 -19.31 -6.99
N TYR A 636 5.15 -18.14 -6.34
CA TYR A 636 6.25 -17.19 -6.53
C TYR A 636 7.59 -17.71 -6.01
N SER A 637 7.60 -18.48 -4.94
CA SER A 637 8.82 -19.14 -4.46
C SER A 637 9.36 -20.17 -5.45
N SER A 638 8.45 -20.84 -6.20
CA SER A 638 8.86 -21.75 -7.27
C SER A 638 9.37 -21.01 -8.51
N ILE A 639 8.86 -19.79 -8.80
CA ILE A 639 9.32 -18.94 -9.90
C ILE A 639 10.66 -18.29 -9.57
N PHE A 640 10.85 -17.86 -8.32
CA PHE A 640 12.01 -17.11 -7.82
C PHE A 640 12.62 -17.80 -6.60
N PRO A 641 13.29 -18.94 -6.75
CA PRO A 641 13.77 -19.75 -5.61
C PRO A 641 14.80 -19.02 -4.73
N ASP A 642 15.56 -18.06 -5.30
CA ASP A 642 16.60 -17.32 -4.58
C ASP A 642 16.09 -16.02 -3.94
N LEU A 643 14.80 -15.69 -4.09
CA LEU A 643 14.23 -14.44 -3.57
C LEU A 643 13.83 -14.57 -2.11
N PHE A 644 13.14 -15.65 -1.78
CA PHE A 644 12.50 -15.82 -0.49
C PHE A 644 13.32 -16.67 0.46
N LYS A 645 13.35 -16.25 1.71
CA LYS A 645 13.91 -17.01 2.83
C LYS A 645 12.79 -17.56 3.70
N PRO A 646 12.96 -18.74 4.31
CA PRO A 646 12.00 -19.22 5.29
C PRO A 646 12.02 -18.34 6.54
N PHE A 647 10.88 -18.21 7.23
CA PHE A 647 10.76 -17.36 8.42
C PHE A 647 11.75 -17.70 9.54
N ASN A 648 12.14 -18.96 9.68
CA ASN A 648 13.10 -19.38 10.70
C ASN A 648 14.50 -18.75 10.51
N GLU A 649 14.86 -18.32 9.31
CA GLU A 649 16.12 -17.62 9.02
C GLU A 649 16.11 -16.12 9.36
N MET A 650 14.94 -15.56 9.63
CA MET A 650 14.87 -14.18 10.10
C MET A 650 15.59 -14.05 11.44
N PRO A 651 16.45 -13.02 11.64
CA PRO A 651 17.12 -12.80 12.92
C PRO A 651 16.16 -12.80 14.09
N ALA A 652 16.49 -13.55 15.15
CA ALA A 652 15.61 -13.72 16.31
C ALA A 652 15.21 -12.40 16.97
N ASP A 653 16.09 -11.40 16.91
CA ASP A 653 15.81 -10.08 17.43
C ASP A 653 14.77 -9.35 16.59
N LEU A 654 14.92 -9.33 15.26
CA LEU A 654 13.92 -8.75 14.36
C LEU A 654 12.55 -9.45 14.44
N LYS A 655 12.52 -10.77 14.74
CA LYS A 655 11.25 -11.49 14.95
C LYS A 655 10.43 -10.96 16.12
N LYS A 656 11.07 -10.32 17.12
CA LYS A 656 10.37 -9.73 18.25
C LYS A 656 9.62 -8.44 17.90
N HIS A 657 9.98 -7.85 16.75
CA HIS A 657 9.46 -6.57 16.26
C HIS A 657 8.46 -6.70 15.12
N ILE A 658 8.17 -7.93 14.63
CA ILE A 658 7.11 -8.10 13.63
C ILE A 658 5.77 -7.73 14.25
N ARG A 659 4.97 -6.93 13.54
CA ARG A 659 3.63 -6.53 13.97
C ARG A 659 2.58 -7.01 12.98
N TYR A 660 1.33 -7.13 13.43
CA TYR A 660 0.22 -7.40 12.53
C TYR A 660 -0.02 -6.17 11.65
N PRO A 661 -0.08 -6.31 10.31
CA PRO A 661 -0.09 -5.15 9.43
C PRO A 661 -1.44 -4.44 9.41
N ARG A 662 -1.39 -3.11 9.38
CA ARG A 662 -2.56 -2.22 9.51
C ARG A 662 -3.51 -2.35 8.32
N ASP A 663 -3.00 -2.29 7.08
CA ASP A 663 -3.83 -2.38 5.87
C ASP A 663 -4.63 -3.69 5.79
N LEU A 664 -3.99 -4.82 6.14
CA LEU A 664 -4.69 -6.11 6.19
C LEU A 664 -5.78 -6.12 7.27
N PHE A 665 -5.47 -5.57 8.44
CA PHE A 665 -6.42 -5.52 9.55
C PHE A 665 -7.64 -4.68 9.20
N GLU A 666 -7.46 -3.53 8.57
CA GLU A 666 -8.56 -2.66 8.12
C GLU A 666 -9.48 -3.37 7.12
N ILE A 667 -8.89 -4.07 6.13
CA ILE A 667 -9.67 -4.89 5.17
C ILE A 667 -10.45 -6.01 5.89
N GLN A 668 -9.83 -6.63 6.89
CA GLN A 668 -10.47 -7.69 7.67
C GLN A 668 -11.57 -7.15 8.56
N VAL A 669 -11.36 -6.02 9.21
CA VAL A 669 -12.37 -5.31 10.03
C VAL A 669 -13.56 -4.93 9.15
N ASP A 670 -13.36 -4.25 8.02
CA ASP A 670 -14.45 -3.90 7.09
C ASP A 670 -15.23 -5.14 6.63
N THR A 671 -14.51 -6.21 6.30
CA THR A 671 -15.17 -7.45 5.89
C THR A 671 -15.93 -8.09 7.07
N TYR A 672 -15.37 -8.05 8.27
CA TYR A 672 -15.95 -8.68 9.46
C TYR A 672 -17.25 -8.00 9.90
N THR A 673 -17.43 -6.70 9.65
CA THR A 673 -18.66 -5.96 9.96
C THR A 673 -19.92 -6.67 9.47
N LYS A 674 -19.83 -7.36 8.34
CA LYS A 674 -20.94 -8.15 7.75
C LYS A 674 -20.73 -9.66 7.88
N TYR A 675 -19.50 -10.14 7.70
CA TYR A 675 -19.20 -11.58 7.59
C TYR A 675 -18.95 -12.26 8.94
N HIS A 676 -19.17 -11.58 10.07
CA HIS A 676 -19.31 -12.22 11.38
C HIS A 676 -20.65 -12.98 11.51
N MET A 677 -21.67 -12.58 10.73
CA MET A 677 -22.95 -13.28 10.64
C MET A 677 -22.77 -14.56 9.83
N GLU A 678 -22.82 -15.73 10.49
CA GLU A 678 -22.65 -17.03 9.84
C GLU A 678 -23.99 -17.67 9.46
N ASP A 679 -25.08 -17.31 10.15
CA ASP A 679 -26.42 -17.72 9.79
C ASP A 679 -26.88 -17.02 8.52
N VAL A 680 -27.35 -17.80 7.55
CA VAL A 680 -27.73 -17.32 6.22
C VAL A 680 -28.90 -16.34 6.26
N GLN A 681 -29.88 -16.56 7.15
CA GLN A 681 -31.05 -15.71 7.25
C GLN A 681 -30.70 -14.38 7.90
N VAL A 682 -29.91 -14.41 8.99
CA VAL A 682 -29.39 -13.21 9.67
C VAL A 682 -28.51 -12.39 8.71
N PHE A 683 -27.67 -13.06 7.93
CA PHE A 683 -26.82 -12.42 6.92
C PHE A 683 -27.64 -11.78 5.78
N TYR A 684 -28.65 -12.49 5.27
CA TYR A 684 -29.49 -11.98 4.18
C TYR A 684 -30.30 -10.76 4.62
N ASN A 685 -30.90 -10.82 5.80
CA ASN A 685 -31.69 -9.73 6.36
C ASN A 685 -30.84 -8.59 6.96
N GLN A 686 -29.52 -8.81 7.11
CA GLN A 686 -28.60 -7.89 7.79
C GLN A 686 -29.08 -7.51 9.21
N GLU A 687 -29.58 -8.50 9.96
CA GLU A 687 -30.20 -8.28 11.28
C GLU A 687 -29.18 -7.84 12.34
N ASP A 688 -27.93 -8.23 12.22
CA ASP A 688 -26.84 -7.95 13.17
C ASP A 688 -25.66 -7.25 12.46
N LEU A 689 -25.91 -6.27 11.60
CA LEU A 689 -24.87 -5.57 10.89
C LEU A 689 -24.07 -4.69 11.85
N TRP A 690 -22.74 -4.87 11.85
CA TRP A 690 -21.80 -4.06 12.61
C TRP A 690 -21.23 -2.94 11.77
N GLN A 691 -20.64 -1.95 12.44
CA GLN A 691 -19.87 -0.86 11.81
C GLN A 691 -18.66 -0.52 12.68
N ILE A 692 -17.66 0.09 12.05
CA ILE A 692 -16.57 0.73 12.75
C ILE A 692 -17.13 2.02 13.37
N PRO A 693 -16.91 2.27 14.67
CA PRO A 693 -17.37 3.50 15.29
C PRO A 693 -16.61 4.72 14.78
N ASP A 694 -17.21 5.87 14.86
CA ASP A 694 -16.52 7.15 14.70
C ASP A 694 -15.88 7.60 16.02
N GLU A 695 -14.93 8.52 15.92
CA GLU A 695 -14.32 9.28 17.02
C GLU A 695 -14.23 10.77 16.64
N LEU A 696 -13.95 11.61 17.63
CA LEU A 696 -13.58 13.00 17.40
C LEU A 696 -12.06 13.11 17.43
N TYR A 697 -11.48 13.67 16.38
CA TYR A 697 -10.09 14.08 16.37
C TYR A 697 -9.98 15.58 16.11
N GLY A 698 -9.45 16.30 17.08
CA GLY A 698 -9.58 17.75 17.09
C GLY A 698 -11.06 18.17 17.07
N ASP A 699 -11.47 18.86 16.02
CA ASP A 699 -12.87 19.29 15.79
C ASP A 699 -13.59 18.43 14.72
N SER A 700 -12.94 17.38 14.22
CA SER A 700 -13.42 16.58 13.09
C SER A 700 -13.88 15.20 13.52
N ARG A 701 -15.07 14.80 13.05
CA ARG A 701 -15.54 13.43 13.19
C ARG A 701 -14.89 12.58 12.09
N GLN A 702 -14.27 11.48 12.49
CA GLN A 702 -13.63 10.51 11.61
C GLN A 702 -13.95 9.10 12.06
N GLU A 703 -13.81 8.11 11.17
CA GLU A 703 -13.86 6.71 11.51
C GLU A 703 -12.64 6.35 12.37
N MET A 704 -12.82 5.56 13.42
CA MET A 704 -11.72 5.13 14.29
C MET A 704 -10.68 4.34 13.50
N GLU A 705 -9.42 4.68 13.71
CA GLU A 705 -8.29 3.94 13.18
C GLU A 705 -7.88 2.79 14.10
N PRO A 706 -7.42 1.64 13.56
CA PRO A 706 -6.84 0.59 14.38
C PRO A 706 -5.62 1.09 15.16
N TYR A 707 -5.50 0.67 16.40
CA TYR A 707 -4.39 1.08 17.26
C TYR A 707 -3.68 -0.09 17.90
N TYR A 708 -2.36 0.05 18.01
CA TYR A 708 -1.50 -0.90 18.70
C TYR A 708 -1.51 -0.67 20.20
N ILE A 709 -1.56 -1.76 20.94
CA ILE A 709 -1.51 -1.74 22.41
C ILE A 709 -0.82 -2.98 22.96
N ILE A 710 -0.05 -2.81 24.03
CA ILE A 710 0.40 -3.94 24.87
C ILE A 710 -0.64 -4.15 25.95
N MET A 711 -1.28 -5.29 25.94
CA MET A 711 -2.24 -5.62 26.97
C MET A 711 -2.32 -7.12 27.26
N LYS A 712 -2.81 -7.41 28.47
CA LYS A 712 -3.18 -8.76 28.86
C LYS A 712 -4.58 -9.09 28.36
N LEU A 713 -4.68 -10.08 27.48
CA LEU A 713 -5.97 -10.57 27.00
C LEU A 713 -6.70 -11.30 28.13
N PRO A 714 -8.04 -11.25 28.15
CA PRO A 714 -8.83 -12.13 29.01
C PRO A 714 -8.43 -13.60 28.77
N GLU A 715 -8.31 -14.37 29.84
CA GLU A 715 -7.88 -15.78 29.84
C GLU A 715 -6.40 -16.04 29.52
N GLU A 716 -5.60 -15.01 29.23
CA GLU A 716 -4.15 -15.15 28.99
C GLU A 716 -3.36 -14.75 30.23
N GLU A 717 -2.17 -15.34 30.41
CA GLU A 717 -1.32 -15.05 31.57
C GLU A 717 -0.35 -13.91 31.32
N LYS A 718 0.01 -13.68 30.06
CA LYS A 718 1.01 -12.70 29.64
C LYS A 718 0.42 -11.61 28.76
N GLU A 719 1.03 -10.46 28.83
CA GLU A 719 0.73 -9.35 27.93
C GLU A 719 1.29 -9.64 26.54
N GLU A 720 0.57 -9.17 25.53
CA GLU A 720 0.94 -9.26 24.13
C GLU A 720 0.75 -7.91 23.43
N PHE A 721 1.51 -7.71 22.39
CA PHE A 721 1.34 -6.59 21.48
C PHE A 721 0.25 -6.91 20.47
N LEU A 722 -0.80 -6.12 20.46
CA LEU A 722 -2.02 -6.33 19.72
C LEU A 722 -2.32 -5.14 18.82
N LEU A 723 -2.97 -5.40 17.70
CA LEU A 723 -3.67 -4.39 16.92
C LEU A 723 -5.17 -4.59 17.12
N MET A 724 -5.90 -3.56 17.54
CA MET A 724 -7.30 -3.72 17.88
C MET A 724 -8.20 -2.58 17.39
N LEU A 725 -9.51 -2.89 17.30
CA LEU A 725 -10.54 -1.94 16.96
C LEU A 725 -11.89 -2.38 17.55
N PRO A 726 -12.68 -1.48 18.19
CA PRO A 726 -14.03 -1.78 18.64
C PRO A 726 -15.03 -1.78 17.48
N PHE A 727 -16.23 -2.35 17.75
CA PHE A 727 -17.39 -2.33 16.86
C PHE A 727 -18.62 -1.81 17.55
N THR A 728 -19.48 -1.15 16.79
CA THR A 728 -20.83 -0.80 17.18
C THR A 728 -21.84 -1.42 16.22
N PRO A 729 -23.10 -1.64 16.64
CA PRO A 729 -24.16 -2.04 15.73
C PRO A 729 -24.40 -0.92 14.70
N SER A 730 -24.78 -1.28 13.49
CA SER A 730 -25.15 -0.30 12.49
C SER A 730 -26.25 0.63 13.02
N ARG A 731 -26.03 1.94 12.91
CA ARG A 731 -26.94 3.02 13.35
C ARG A 731 -27.12 3.14 14.88
N LYS A 732 -26.21 2.59 15.67
CA LYS A 732 -26.16 2.76 17.11
C LYS A 732 -24.73 2.98 17.57
N ASP A 733 -24.56 3.75 18.62
CA ASP A 733 -23.23 4.14 19.10
C ASP A 733 -22.74 3.33 20.32
N ASN A 734 -23.55 2.37 20.83
CA ASN A 734 -23.09 1.48 21.90
C ASN A 734 -22.12 0.43 21.36
N MET A 735 -21.11 0.07 22.14
CA MET A 735 -20.15 -0.95 21.75
C MET A 735 -20.77 -2.36 21.82
N ILE A 736 -20.47 -3.21 20.82
CA ILE A 736 -21.01 -4.57 20.72
C ILE A 736 -19.90 -5.64 20.70
N GLY A 737 -18.68 -5.24 20.45
CA GLY A 737 -17.53 -6.13 20.44
C GLY A 737 -16.28 -5.41 20.03
N TRP A 738 -15.17 -6.13 20.01
CA TRP A 738 -13.88 -5.65 19.52
C TRP A 738 -13.07 -6.79 18.90
N LEU A 739 -12.33 -6.45 17.87
CA LEU A 739 -11.42 -7.37 17.17
C LEU A 739 -9.99 -7.05 17.58
N ALA A 740 -9.22 -8.08 17.88
CA ALA A 740 -7.79 -7.99 18.14
C ALA A 740 -7.01 -8.93 17.23
N ALA A 741 -5.90 -8.45 16.70
CA ALA A 741 -4.91 -9.23 15.97
C ALA A 741 -3.64 -9.34 16.80
N ARG A 742 -3.14 -10.56 17.01
CA ARG A 742 -1.96 -10.84 17.84
C ARG A 742 -0.68 -10.67 17.02
N SER A 743 0.26 -9.91 17.55
CA SER A 743 1.55 -9.59 16.89
C SER A 743 2.72 -10.40 17.44
N ASP A 744 2.61 -10.97 18.63
CA ASP A 744 3.70 -11.68 19.28
C ASP A 744 3.72 -13.17 18.95
N LEU A 745 4.93 -13.74 18.86
CA LEU A 745 5.11 -15.16 18.69
C LEU A 745 4.85 -15.92 20.00
N PRO A 746 4.27 -17.11 19.98
CA PRO A 746 3.92 -17.93 18.80
C PRO A 746 2.55 -17.62 18.19
N ASN A 747 1.81 -16.64 18.74
CA ASN A 747 0.41 -16.37 18.43
C ASN A 747 0.21 -15.43 17.24
N TYR A 748 1.29 -14.99 16.60
CA TYR A 748 1.25 -14.07 15.48
C TYR A 748 0.21 -14.46 14.41
N GLY A 749 -0.57 -13.48 13.98
CA GLY A 749 -1.59 -13.68 12.94
C GLY A 749 -2.92 -14.26 13.42
N SER A 750 -3.06 -14.56 14.70
CA SER A 750 -4.34 -15.01 15.29
C SER A 750 -5.26 -13.81 15.49
N LEU A 751 -6.52 -13.95 15.02
CA LEU A 751 -7.58 -12.98 15.24
C LEU A 751 -8.51 -13.43 16.36
N LEU A 752 -8.84 -12.53 17.26
CA LEU A 752 -9.76 -12.73 18.38
C LEU A 752 -10.88 -11.70 18.29
N VAL A 753 -12.12 -12.14 18.41
CA VAL A 753 -13.28 -11.26 18.54
C VAL A 753 -13.93 -11.49 19.90
N TYR A 754 -14.01 -10.46 20.67
CA TYR A 754 -14.71 -10.43 21.92
C TYR A 754 -16.09 -9.82 21.70
N LYS A 755 -17.15 -10.58 22.04
CA LYS A 755 -18.54 -10.19 21.89
C LYS A 755 -19.07 -9.71 23.23
N LEU A 756 -19.69 -8.55 23.23
CA LEU A 756 -20.34 -7.99 24.41
C LEU A 756 -21.79 -8.46 24.52
N PRO A 757 -22.32 -8.60 25.73
CA PRO A 757 -23.71 -8.99 25.95
C PRO A 757 -24.65 -7.92 25.39
N LYS A 758 -25.64 -8.33 24.59
CA LYS A 758 -26.60 -7.42 23.97
C LYS A 758 -27.60 -6.79 24.97
N GLU A 759 -27.72 -7.40 26.11
CA GLU A 759 -28.61 -7.00 27.21
C GLU A 759 -28.01 -5.90 28.10
N LYS A 760 -26.71 -5.67 27.99
CA LYS A 760 -25.99 -4.67 28.78
C LYS A 760 -25.52 -3.52 27.89
N LEU A 761 -25.78 -2.30 28.32
CA LEU A 761 -25.27 -1.12 27.65
C LEU A 761 -23.77 -0.97 27.96
N VAL A 762 -22.93 -1.08 26.95
CA VAL A 762 -21.52 -0.71 26.98
C VAL A 762 -21.38 0.53 26.11
N TYR A 763 -20.87 1.61 26.66
CA TYR A 763 -20.71 2.84 25.92
C TYR A 763 -19.73 2.66 24.75
N GLY A 764 -20.12 3.11 23.59
CA GLY A 764 -19.20 3.17 22.44
C GLY A 764 -18.48 4.53 22.40
N PRO A 765 -17.47 4.64 21.52
CA PRO A 765 -16.61 5.83 21.45
C PRO A 765 -17.39 7.14 21.35
N MET A 766 -18.29 7.27 20.38
CA MET A 766 -19.10 8.51 20.22
C MET A 766 -20.00 8.82 21.41
N GLN A 767 -20.41 7.82 22.19
CA GLN A 767 -21.17 8.06 23.41
C GLN A 767 -20.28 8.63 24.53
N ILE A 768 -19.04 8.18 24.60
CA ILE A 768 -18.04 8.75 25.52
C ILE A 768 -17.72 10.19 25.12
N GLU A 769 -17.50 10.46 23.82
CA GLU A 769 -17.29 11.80 23.28
C GLU A 769 -18.44 12.76 23.64
N ALA A 770 -19.67 12.32 23.41
CA ALA A 770 -20.86 13.10 23.78
C ALA A 770 -20.92 13.40 25.29
N ARG A 771 -20.51 12.45 26.13
CA ARG A 771 -20.45 12.63 27.59
C ARG A 771 -19.35 13.61 28.01
N VAL A 772 -18.21 13.61 27.33
CA VAL A 772 -17.14 14.60 27.51
C VAL A 772 -17.67 15.99 27.25
N ASP A 773 -18.39 16.18 26.14
CA ASP A 773 -18.98 17.47 25.76
C ASP A 773 -20.11 17.92 26.71
N GLN A 774 -20.84 16.98 27.29
CA GLN A 774 -21.92 17.25 28.27
C GLN A 774 -21.42 17.53 29.68
N GLN A 775 -20.20 17.09 30.02
CA GLN A 775 -19.63 17.32 31.34
C GLN A 775 -19.22 18.79 31.48
N THR A 776 -19.97 19.52 32.29
CA THR A 776 -19.88 21.01 32.37
C THR A 776 -18.47 21.51 32.64
N ASP A 777 -17.75 20.88 33.58
CA ASP A 777 -16.40 21.32 33.94
C ASP A 777 -15.40 21.10 32.82
N ILE A 778 -15.46 19.94 32.15
CA ILE A 778 -14.58 19.58 31.04
C ILE A 778 -14.91 20.48 29.83
N SER A 779 -16.19 20.55 29.45
CA SER A 779 -16.64 21.35 28.31
C SER A 779 -16.27 22.84 28.46
N ARG A 780 -16.40 23.39 29.68
CA ARG A 780 -15.99 24.77 29.98
C ARG A 780 -14.47 24.94 29.80
N GLU A 781 -13.65 24.02 30.32
CA GLU A 781 -12.19 24.10 30.24
C GLU A 781 -11.70 24.00 28.78
N LEU A 782 -12.21 23.03 28.01
CA LEU A 782 -11.91 22.86 26.60
C LEU A 782 -12.33 24.09 25.77
N SER A 783 -13.52 24.66 26.06
CA SER A 783 -14.01 25.84 25.38
C SER A 783 -13.17 27.09 25.69
N LEU A 784 -12.69 27.23 26.93
CA LEU A 784 -11.81 28.33 27.32
C LEU A 784 -10.47 28.26 26.59
N TRP A 785 -9.91 27.06 26.48
CA TRP A 785 -8.64 26.86 25.77
C TRP A 785 -8.75 27.00 24.25
N GLY A 786 -9.89 26.66 23.69
CA GLY A 786 -10.16 26.83 22.25
C GLY A 786 -10.39 28.27 21.81
N GLN A 787 -10.39 29.25 22.74
CA GLN A 787 -10.52 30.66 22.44
C GLN A 787 -9.25 31.25 21.80
N ARG A 788 -9.24 32.57 21.58
CA ARG A 788 -8.20 33.29 20.83
C ARG A 788 -6.78 32.84 21.19
N GLY A 789 -6.00 32.48 20.17
CA GLY A 789 -4.56 32.24 20.23
C GLY A 789 -4.13 30.81 20.54
N SER A 790 -5.06 29.91 20.84
CA SER A 790 -4.78 28.49 21.04
C SER A 790 -5.78 27.58 20.34
N ARG A 791 -5.34 26.37 20.04
CA ARG A 791 -6.15 25.30 19.47
C ARG A 791 -6.08 24.10 20.41
N VAL A 792 -7.22 23.55 20.74
CA VAL A 792 -7.34 22.28 21.47
C VAL A 792 -7.35 21.15 20.44
N ILE A 793 -6.53 20.15 20.63
CA ILE A 793 -6.54 18.92 19.85
C ILE A 793 -6.97 17.80 20.79
N ARG A 794 -8.14 17.27 20.56
CA ARG A 794 -8.58 16.01 21.14
C ARG A 794 -7.90 14.89 20.35
N GLY A 795 -7.16 14.03 21.01
CA GLY A 795 -6.49 12.91 20.36
C GLY A 795 -7.40 11.70 20.22
N ASN A 796 -6.86 10.59 19.72
CA ASN A 796 -7.64 9.37 19.55
C ASN A 796 -8.20 8.87 20.88
N LEU A 797 -9.48 8.52 20.90
CA LEU A 797 -10.12 7.85 22.02
C LEU A 797 -9.80 6.35 21.99
N LEU A 798 -9.15 5.85 23.03
CA LEU A 798 -8.82 4.44 23.15
C LEU A 798 -9.83 3.74 24.08
N ALA A 799 -10.46 2.68 23.59
CA ALA A 799 -11.30 1.79 24.39
C ALA A 799 -10.47 0.57 24.81
N ILE A 800 -10.07 0.49 26.06
CA ILE A 800 -9.08 -0.48 26.55
C ILE A 800 -9.76 -1.46 27.51
N PRO A 801 -9.81 -2.76 27.18
CA PRO A 801 -10.26 -3.77 28.11
C PRO A 801 -9.24 -3.96 29.26
N ILE A 802 -9.71 -3.95 30.48
CA ILE A 802 -8.91 -4.26 31.69
C ILE A 802 -9.70 -5.25 32.53
N GLY A 803 -9.20 -6.48 32.66
CA GLY A 803 -9.97 -7.57 33.22
C GLY A 803 -11.30 -7.76 32.47
N ASP A 804 -12.41 -7.68 33.18
CA ASP A 804 -13.76 -7.82 32.63
C ASP A 804 -14.46 -6.48 32.37
N THR A 805 -13.73 -5.39 32.18
CA THR A 805 -14.32 -4.05 32.03
C THR A 805 -13.57 -3.21 30.97
N PHE A 806 -14.10 -2.02 30.67
CA PHE A 806 -13.47 -1.08 29.74
C PHE A 806 -13.11 0.24 30.43
N ILE A 807 -11.91 0.71 30.12
CA ILE A 807 -11.50 2.08 30.38
C ILE A 807 -11.36 2.80 29.04
N TYR A 808 -11.86 4.03 28.98
CA TYR A 808 -11.69 4.91 27.84
C TYR A 808 -10.69 5.98 28.20
N VAL A 809 -9.71 6.19 27.32
CA VAL A 809 -8.65 7.17 27.54
C VAL A 809 -8.52 8.04 26.30
N GLU A 810 -8.56 9.36 26.51
CA GLU A 810 -8.44 10.36 25.46
C GLU A 810 -7.45 11.44 25.90
N PRO A 811 -6.33 11.62 25.18
CA PRO A 811 -5.39 12.70 25.44
C PRO A 811 -5.88 14.02 24.86
N VAL A 812 -5.61 15.12 25.57
CA VAL A 812 -5.95 16.48 25.12
C VAL A 812 -4.69 17.30 25.02
N TYR A 813 -4.40 17.78 23.81
CA TYR A 813 -3.24 18.62 23.52
C TYR A 813 -3.67 20.08 23.30
N LEU A 814 -2.75 20.97 23.58
CA LEU A 814 -2.90 22.39 23.33
C LEU A 814 -1.74 22.88 22.48
N GLU A 815 -2.06 23.59 21.41
CA GLU A 815 -1.07 24.25 20.56
C GLU A 815 -1.45 25.72 20.32
N ALA A 816 -0.46 26.57 20.03
CA ALA A 816 -0.72 27.94 19.63
C ALA A 816 -1.35 27.98 18.23
N LYS A 817 -2.45 28.75 18.05
CA LYS A 817 -2.98 29.02 16.71
C LYS A 817 -1.98 29.85 15.90
N GLN A 818 -1.68 29.38 14.73
CA GLN A 818 -0.97 30.18 13.74
C GLN A 818 -1.99 31.06 13.02
N GLU A 819 -1.74 32.38 12.97
CA GLU A 819 -2.46 33.24 12.02
C GLU A 819 -2.05 32.78 10.61
N GLU A 820 -3.00 32.23 9.86
CA GLU A 820 -2.84 32.08 8.42
C GLU A 820 -2.55 33.46 7.89
N SER A 821 -1.31 33.71 7.45
CA SER A 821 -1.00 34.89 6.69
C SER A 821 -1.85 34.82 5.42
N GLU A 822 -2.89 35.66 5.35
CA GLU A 822 -3.66 35.94 4.13
C GLU A 822 -2.70 36.52 3.07
N LEU A 823 -1.94 35.66 2.42
CA LEU A 823 -1.30 35.97 1.15
C LEU A 823 -2.34 35.79 0.06
N SER A 824 -3.09 36.90 -0.11
CA SER A 824 -3.87 37.29 -1.31
C SER A 824 -4.02 36.21 -2.40
N SER A 825 -5.19 35.59 -2.41
CA SER A 825 -5.78 35.00 -3.61
C SER A 825 -6.19 36.09 -4.62
N THR A 826 -5.25 36.55 -5.44
CA THR A 826 -5.56 37.21 -6.72
C THR A 826 -4.99 36.34 -7.84
N GLY A 827 -5.77 35.38 -8.26
CA GLY A 827 -5.46 34.53 -9.40
C GLY A 827 -6.70 33.74 -9.80
N SER A 828 -7.26 34.11 -10.95
CA SER A 828 -8.45 33.54 -11.58
C SER A 828 -8.42 32.01 -11.70
N PRO A 829 -9.56 31.31 -11.64
CA PRO A 829 -9.57 29.84 -11.68
C PRO A 829 -9.35 29.32 -13.10
N GLN A 830 -8.24 28.62 -13.34
CA GLN A 830 -8.12 27.74 -14.49
C GLN A 830 -8.80 26.39 -14.19
N ARG A 831 -9.81 26.08 -14.99
CA ARG A 831 -10.50 24.78 -15.01
C ARG A 831 -9.56 23.68 -15.51
N GLY A 832 -9.49 22.57 -14.79
CA GLY A 832 -9.05 21.26 -15.29
C GLY A 832 -7.76 20.72 -14.68
N ALA A 833 -7.79 20.32 -13.42
CA ALA A 833 -6.85 19.34 -12.89
C ALA A 833 -7.58 18.48 -11.86
N VAL A 834 -7.46 17.16 -12.04
CA VAL A 834 -7.95 16.13 -11.12
C VAL A 834 -7.19 16.30 -9.79
N PRO A 835 -7.84 16.26 -8.62
CA PRO A 835 -7.13 16.35 -7.35
C PRO A 835 -6.36 15.03 -7.11
N VAL A 836 -5.06 15.09 -7.27
CA VAL A 836 -4.15 14.17 -6.58
C VAL A 836 -4.20 14.62 -5.11
N SER A 837 -4.56 13.73 -4.22
CA SER A 837 -4.49 13.94 -2.78
C SER A 837 -3.04 14.18 -2.37
N SER A 838 -2.61 15.41 -2.48
CA SER A 838 -1.42 15.89 -1.79
C SER A 838 -1.83 16.12 -0.34
N GLN A 839 -1.40 15.28 0.57
CA GLN A 839 -1.17 15.72 1.94
C GLN A 839 -0.23 16.92 1.83
N GLN A 840 -0.82 18.11 1.87
CA GLN A 840 -0.07 19.35 1.88
C GLN A 840 0.73 19.37 3.17
N ASP A 841 2.02 19.70 3.04
CA ASP A 841 2.89 20.19 4.10
C ASP A 841 2.15 21.30 4.88
N GLU A 842 1.35 20.92 5.87
CA GLU A 842 0.79 21.84 6.82
C GLU A 842 1.94 22.40 7.64
N SER A 843 2.34 23.60 7.25
CA SER A 843 3.03 24.63 8.00
C SER A 843 4.08 24.20 9.03
N ARG A 844 5.33 24.50 8.73
CA ARG A 844 6.43 24.68 9.69
C ARG A 844 6.17 25.89 10.60
N GLY A 845 5.08 25.89 11.33
CA GLY A 845 4.83 26.88 12.34
C GLY A 845 5.48 26.53 13.66
N ALA A 846 5.77 27.54 14.49
CA ALA A 846 6.43 27.40 15.78
C ALA A 846 5.55 26.75 16.87
N ALA A 847 4.36 26.27 16.54
CA ALA A 847 3.45 25.68 17.51
C ALA A 847 3.85 24.23 17.86
N ILE A 848 4.07 23.99 19.14
CA ILE A 848 4.38 22.66 19.68
C ILE A 848 3.13 22.18 20.39
N PRO A 849 2.53 21.06 19.97
CA PRO A 849 1.45 20.44 20.73
C PRO A 849 1.98 19.94 22.08
N GLU A 850 1.38 20.41 23.15
CA GLU A 850 1.69 20.00 24.51
C GLU A 850 0.54 19.20 25.09
N LEU A 851 0.78 18.05 25.69
CA LEU A 851 -0.23 17.29 26.41
C LEU A 851 -0.61 18.07 27.68
N LYS A 852 -1.85 18.51 27.75
CA LYS A 852 -2.36 19.30 28.90
C LYS A 852 -3.22 18.50 29.83
N ARG A 853 -3.99 17.55 29.31
CA ARG A 853 -4.92 16.72 30.09
C ARG A 853 -5.03 15.32 29.50
N VAL A 854 -5.48 14.42 30.35
CA VAL A 854 -5.93 13.09 29.94
C VAL A 854 -7.35 12.91 30.49
N ILE A 855 -8.28 12.64 29.59
CA ILE A 855 -9.65 12.29 29.93
C ILE A 855 -9.72 10.79 30.12
N VAL A 856 -10.30 10.36 31.24
CA VAL A 856 -10.53 8.93 31.51
C VAL A 856 -12.00 8.73 31.86
N ALA A 857 -12.62 7.76 31.18
CA ALA A 857 -13.99 7.35 31.49
C ALA A 857 -14.01 5.88 31.92
N PHE A 858 -14.78 5.60 32.96
CA PHE A 858 -15.05 4.27 33.47
C PHE A 858 -16.49 4.18 33.96
N GLY A 859 -17.32 3.33 33.39
CA GLY A 859 -18.73 3.24 33.71
C GLY A 859 -19.44 4.61 33.57
N ASN A 860 -20.01 5.10 34.67
CA ASN A 860 -20.64 6.41 34.71
C ASN A 860 -19.73 7.56 35.16
N ARG A 861 -18.51 7.27 35.52
CA ARG A 861 -17.52 8.28 35.94
C ARG A 861 -16.72 8.75 34.75
N LEU A 862 -16.47 10.03 34.67
CA LEU A 862 -15.66 10.67 33.66
C LEU A 862 -14.88 11.81 34.30
N VAL A 863 -13.57 11.82 34.09
CA VAL A 863 -12.66 12.79 34.72
C VAL A 863 -11.65 13.29 33.69
N MET A 864 -11.17 14.50 33.88
CA MET A 864 -10.09 15.09 33.10
C MET A 864 -9.01 15.59 34.06
N GLU A 865 -7.82 15.03 33.96
CA GLU A 865 -6.70 15.33 34.88
C GLU A 865 -5.43 15.66 34.11
N GLU A 866 -4.39 16.13 34.81
CA GLU A 866 -3.12 16.55 34.22
C GLU A 866 -2.30 15.39 33.62
N ASN A 867 -2.50 14.18 34.12
CA ASN A 867 -1.84 12.98 33.65
C ASN A 867 -2.68 11.72 33.88
N LEU A 868 -2.29 10.63 33.24
CA LEU A 868 -3.01 9.36 33.30
C LEU A 868 -3.14 8.81 34.74
N ASP A 869 -2.07 8.88 35.53
CA ASP A 869 -2.07 8.34 36.89
C ASP A 869 -3.08 9.05 37.80
N LYS A 870 -3.14 10.39 37.72
CA LYS A 870 -4.14 11.18 38.45
C LYS A 870 -5.54 10.86 37.95
N ALA A 871 -5.74 10.76 36.62
CA ALA A 871 -7.03 10.47 36.04
C ALA A 871 -7.54 9.07 36.44
N LEU A 872 -6.69 8.06 36.41
CA LEU A 872 -7.03 6.71 36.88
C LEU A 872 -7.35 6.70 38.38
N SER A 873 -6.57 7.40 39.18
CA SER A 873 -6.81 7.50 40.65
C SER A 873 -8.14 8.22 40.95
N SER A 874 -8.46 9.29 40.23
CA SER A 874 -9.70 10.06 40.40
C SER A 874 -10.93 9.28 39.92
N VAL A 875 -10.85 8.59 38.79
CA VAL A 875 -12.00 7.84 38.25
C VAL A 875 -12.36 6.64 39.10
N LEU A 876 -11.41 6.03 39.79
CA LEU A 876 -11.60 4.85 40.62
C LEU A 876 -11.79 5.16 42.10
N ASP A 877 -11.57 6.42 42.53
CA ASP A 877 -11.66 6.88 43.91
C ASP A 877 -10.69 6.11 44.84
N VAL A 878 -9.50 5.79 44.34
CA VAL A 878 -8.46 5.03 45.03
C VAL A 878 -7.07 5.61 44.72
N GLN A 879 -6.22 5.74 45.72
CA GLN A 879 -4.79 6.01 45.48
C GLN A 879 -4.13 4.74 44.95
N ILE A 880 -4.03 4.59 43.62
CA ILE A 880 -3.54 3.40 42.96
C ILE A 880 -2.02 3.37 42.88
N PHE A 881 -1.41 4.53 42.73
CA PHE A 881 0.03 4.65 42.69
C PHE A 881 0.54 5.26 44.00
N PRO A 882 1.47 4.60 44.73
CA PRO A 882 2.19 5.28 45.79
C PRO A 882 2.86 6.48 45.11
N LYS A 883 2.59 7.69 45.71
CA LYS A 883 3.25 8.95 45.38
C LYS A 883 4.59 8.67 44.74
N GLN A 884 4.76 9.05 43.48
CA GLN A 884 5.91 8.76 42.61
C GLN A 884 7.10 8.27 43.43
N LEU A 885 7.58 7.05 43.19
CA LEU A 885 8.86 6.62 43.68
C LEU A 885 9.84 7.71 43.22
N ALA A 886 10.09 8.67 44.13
CA ALA A 886 11.27 9.47 44.00
C ALA A 886 12.35 8.45 43.68
N PHE A 887 13.02 8.60 42.57
CA PHE A 887 14.19 7.82 42.20
C PHE A 887 14.99 7.64 43.48
N PRO A 888 15.58 6.45 43.76
CA PRO A 888 16.43 6.32 44.93
C PRO A 888 17.42 7.46 44.85
N SER A 889 17.18 8.46 45.70
CA SER A 889 18.04 9.61 45.83
C SER A 889 19.41 9.03 46.12
N ILE A 890 20.34 9.26 45.22
CA ILE A 890 21.75 9.16 45.52
C ILE A 890 21.92 9.93 46.83
N PRO A 891 22.47 9.36 47.91
CA PRO A 891 22.48 9.99 49.25
C PRO A 891 23.47 11.16 49.35
N GLN A 892 23.34 12.18 48.49
CA GLN A 892 24.13 13.44 48.53
C GLN A 892 23.42 14.66 47.93
N ILE A 893 22.13 14.60 47.52
CA ILE A 893 21.44 15.74 46.89
C ILE A 893 20.71 16.63 47.89
N GLN A 894 20.49 16.18 49.11
CA GLN A 894 19.80 16.99 50.14
C GLN A 894 20.61 18.22 50.60
N ASP A 895 21.95 18.16 50.58
CA ASP A 895 22.79 19.30 50.92
C ASP A 895 22.86 20.34 49.80
N ILE A 896 22.93 19.93 48.56
CA ILE A 896 23.01 20.85 47.41
C ILE A 896 21.67 21.59 47.19
N SER A 897 20.53 20.95 47.38
CA SER A 897 19.21 21.59 47.30
C SER A 897 19.03 22.67 48.36
N ASN A 898 19.46 22.41 49.59
CA ASN A 898 19.44 23.39 50.68
C ASN A 898 20.41 24.56 50.44
N LEU A 899 21.60 24.31 49.93
CA LEU A 899 22.55 25.35 49.53
C LEU A 899 22.03 26.20 48.37
N GLY A 900 21.30 25.62 47.40
CA GLY A 900 20.65 26.33 46.32
C GLY A 900 19.56 27.29 46.80
N VAL A 901 18.74 26.87 47.78
CA VAL A 901 17.71 27.71 48.41
C VAL A 901 18.37 28.87 49.19
N LEU A 902 19.42 28.59 49.90
CA LEU A 902 20.17 29.59 50.66
C LEU A 902 20.84 30.63 49.73
N ALA A 903 21.39 30.16 48.59
CA ALA A 903 21.95 31.03 47.56
C ALA A 903 20.91 31.99 46.98
N LEU A 904 19.70 31.49 46.70
CA LEU A 904 18.59 32.32 46.22
C LEU A 904 18.13 33.34 47.28
N GLU A 905 18.09 32.96 48.54
CA GLU A 905 17.75 33.87 49.63
C GLU A 905 18.74 35.03 49.76
N HIS A 906 20.06 34.76 49.78
CA HIS A 906 21.08 35.78 49.81
C HIS A 906 21.07 36.68 48.56
N TYR A 907 20.79 36.12 47.37
CA TYR A 907 20.58 36.89 46.15
C TYR A 907 19.41 37.87 46.27
N ASN A 908 18.30 37.43 46.81
CA ASN A 908 17.10 38.28 46.94
C ASN A 908 17.35 39.40 48.00
N LYS A 909 18.01 39.08 49.13
CA LYS A 909 18.42 40.06 50.12
C LYS A 909 19.39 41.12 49.54
N ALA A 910 20.38 40.69 48.77
CA ALA A 910 21.27 41.58 48.03
C ALA A 910 20.48 42.53 47.13
N LYS A 911 19.55 42.00 46.36
CA LYS A 911 18.72 42.79 45.46
C LYS A 911 17.85 43.84 46.20
N ASP A 912 17.34 43.49 47.37
CA ASP A 912 16.56 44.41 48.18
C ASP A 912 17.43 45.51 48.83
N TYR A 913 18.63 45.19 49.31
CA TYR A 913 19.60 46.19 49.82
C TYR A 913 20.10 47.13 48.70
N LEU A 914 20.28 46.63 47.50
CA LEU A 914 20.59 47.45 46.32
C LEU A 914 19.47 48.46 46.02
N ARG A 915 18.23 48.03 46.12
CA ARG A 915 17.05 48.91 45.92
C ARG A 915 16.93 49.98 47.02
N GLN A 916 17.36 49.66 48.22
CA GLN A 916 17.38 50.59 49.38
C GLN A 916 18.62 51.51 49.37
N GLY A 917 19.56 51.35 48.46
CA GLY A 917 20.80 52.10 48.41
C GLY A 917 21.81 51.75 49.54
N ASN A 918 21.61 50.61 50.18
CA ASN A 918 22.47 50.15 51.29
C ASN A 918 23.62 49.27 50.69
N TRP A 919 24.64 49.89 50.21
CA TRP A 919 25.79 49.31 49.55
C TRP A 919 26.63 48.39 50.46
N ALA A 920 26.70 48.68 51.76
CA ALA A 920 27.48 47.89 52.75
C ALA A 920 26.85 46.52 52.96
N GLU A 921 25.52 46.43 53.13
CA GLU A 921 24.80 45.19 53.31
C GLU A 921 24.67 44.45 51.97
N TYR A 922 24.50 45.18 50.83
CA TYR A 922 24.54 44.59 49.49
C TYR A 922 25.85 43.82 49.24
N GLY A 923 26.99 44.41 49.54
CA GLY A 923 28.31 43.76 49.42
C GLY A 923 28.42 42.52 50.30
N ARG A 924 27.93 42.58 51.55
CA ARG A 924 27.95 41.46 52.50
C ARG A 924 27.12 40.28 52.02
N GLU A 925 25.91 40.55 51.48
CA GLU A 925 25.05 39.50 50.96
C GLU A 925 25.60 38.86 49.66
N LEU A 926 26.35 39.61 48.84
CA LEU A 926 27.07 39.08 47.69
C LEU A 926 28.23 38.17 48.09
N GLU A 927 28.96 38.53 49.12
CA GLU A 927 30.05 37.70 49.68
C GLU A 927 29.50 36.37 50.25
N ASN A 928 28.36 36.42 50.93
CA ASN A 928 27.70 35.22 51.42
C ASN A 928 27.21 34.33 50.28
N LEU A 929 26.61 34.91 49.24
CA LEU A 929 26.22 34.21 48.05
C LEU A 929 27.42 33.55 47.35
N GLU A 930 28.54 34.25 47.22
CA GLU A 930 29.76 33.72 46.63
C GLU A 930 30.33 32.52 47.40
N LYS A 931 30.29 32.56 48.74
CA LYS A 931 30.70 31.44 49.61
C LYS A 931 29.84 30.19 49.33
N ILE A 932 28.52 30.36 49.25
CA ILE A 932 27.61 29.26 49.04
C ILE A 932 27.79 28.67 47.63
N LEU A 933 27.97 29.50 46.59
CA LEU A 933 28.24 29.04 45.22
C LEU A 933 29.59 28.30 45.13
N LYS A 934 30.59 28.71 45.84
CA LYS A 934 31.87 27.99 45.95
C LYS A 934 31.70 26.63 46.64
N GLU A 935 30.86 26.55 47.65
CA GLU A 935 30.53 25.31 48.37
C GLU A 935 29.78 24.34 47.48
N ILE A 936 28.80 24.81 46.70
CA ILE A 936 28.11 24.04 45.67
C ILE A 936 29.10 23.53 44.60
N SER A 937 30.01 24.40 44.13
CA SER A 937 31.03 24.04 43.12
C SER A 937 32.06 23.02 43.64
N SER A 938 32.41 23.08 44.93
CA SER A 938 33.36 22.14 45.55
C SER A 938 32.71 20.77 45.81
N SER A 939 31.44 20.76 46.18
CA SER A 939 30.65 19.53 46.36
C SER A 939 30.44 18.77 45.06
N GLY A 940 30.37 19.46 43.90
CA GLY A 940 30.28 18.85 42.56
C GLY A 940 31.60 18.25 42.04
N LYS A 941 32.74 18.56 42.63
CA LYS A 941 34.06 18.05 42.20
C LYS A 941 34.53 16.78 42.92
N SER A 942 33.87 16.37 43.99
CA SER A 942 34.26 15.15 44.75
C SER A 942 33.68 13.84 44.16
N GLY A 943 32.94 13.91 43.04
CA GLY A 943 32.26 12.75 42.41
C GLY A 943 32.98 12.11 41.24
N THR A 944 34.17 12.54 40.82
CA THR A 944 34.88 11.98 39.66
C THR A 944 36.29 11.52 39.99
N SER A 945 36.42 10.35 40.65
CA SER A 945 37.59 9.51 40.48
C SER A 945 37.25 8.06 40.88
N VAL A 946 36.67 7.31 39.96
CA VAL A 946 36.86 5.86 39.97
C VAL A 946 37.43 5.49 38.63
N LYS A 947 38.70 5.14 38.62
CA LYS A 947 39.37 4.38 37.59
C LYS A 947 38.78 2.94 37.59
N TYR A 948 38.39 2.47 36.47
CA TYR A 948 38.62 1.23 35.74
C TYR A 948 37.54 1.03 34.71
#